data_409d159fa3bcf1995d1707b47b3deb53
#
_entry.id   409d159fa3bcf1995d1707b47b3deb53
#
_cell.length_a   1.000
_cell.length_b   1.000
_cell.length_c   1.000
_cell.angle_alpha   90.00
_cell.angle_beta   90.00
_cell.angle_gamma   90.00
#
_symmetry.space_group_name_H-M   'P 1'
#
loop_
_entity.id
_entity.type
_entity.pdbx_description
1 polymer ?
#
loop_
_entity_poly.entity_id
_entity_poly.type
_entity_poly.pdbx_seq_one_letter_code
_entity_poly.pdbx_strand_id
1 'polypeptide(L)'
;MWWLPLGRGFVHWSFDLPTVFGPRIVPEEILLVQLDEPSLSALNQPAAKFSRTNHANLLKKLTAAPARLVVFDFHFPASEPRPDEDGALAEAIRNNGRVFLASVYSELSGYASIGVAEPPVSNFVAVARGWGVSRVVMDTDSAIRWHDPGSPHRASLAWVAAEALGAPVTRVPESRFENRWLRYYGEEGTLPAKPYYVALSMAPEAFRDKIVFVGGKPETQPLSAQSDVFATPYTRWGGRLTSGMEIQATMFLNLLRNEWLARIPAWAEMCLLLVCGVGLGFGLTLVRPLPGLAWVAALIVVVAAAGCLLQWYGGVWFSWVLIAGAQVPCAWACAAAWRLQSLARAKAVQAVPPGARDARATMTVTVPTRDLPMVGAAAASASGSPLPGVGTPAVRVVADHTLVRRIGKGAYGEVYLGRSAVGLYHAVKLVFREDFRQAEPYEREFRGIQKYMPVSLGHPGLVPLLHVGRNDEAGYFYYVMELGDDKSGSTQVDPDTYTPKNLLEDLKQRGHLPVTECLEMFLALTGALEYLHGEKLVHRDIKPSNIIFAKGLPKFTDIGLVTDLASTARDASYVGTEGYIPPEGPGTAAADVFSLGVVLYQAATGLDRHRFPELPPTLTGRPDVGSLLQINRIIVRACQPEVEKRYQSAAEMRADLLRLRAAEK
;
A
#
# COMPACT_ATOMS: atom_id res chain seq x y z
N MET A 1 7.36 15.31 -7.67
CA MET A 1 6.02 15.32 -8.31
C MET A 1 5.32 13.96 -8.35
N TRP A 2 6.00 12.87 -8.54
CA TRP A 2 5.43 11.51 -8.56
C TRP A 2 4.75 11.07 -7.25
N TRP A 3 5.17 11.62 -6.13
CA TRP A 3 4.73 11.30 -4.77
C TRP A 3 3.62 12.22 -4.26
N LEU A 4 3.30 13.29 -5.00
CA LEU A 4 2.20 14.18 -4.67
C LEU A 4 0.88 13.59 -5.19
N PRO A 5 -0.25 13.74 -4.47
CA PRO A 5 -1.56 13.23 -4.91
C PRO A 5 -1.94 13.64 -6.34
N LEU A 6 -1.68 14.90 -6.71
CA LEU A 6 -1.87 15.40 -8.09
C LEU A 6 -0.96 14.67 -9.10
N GLY A 7 0.28 14.37 -8.72
CA GLY A 7 1.22 13.66 -9.60
C GLY A 7 0.78 12.22 -9.87
N ARG A 8 0.25 11.51 -8.87
CA ARG A 8 -0.29 10.15 -9.03
C ARG A 8 -1.50 10.13 -9.99
N GLY A 9 -2.37 11.12 -9.90
CA GLY A 9 -3.49 11.27 -10.83
C GLY A 9 -3.03 11.34 -12.29
N PHE A 10 -2.02 12.14 -12.60
CA PHE A 10 -1.45 12.23 -13.96
C PHE A 10 -0.79 10.91 -14.40
N VAL A 11 -0.16 10.19 -13.49
CA VAL A 11 0.39 8.85 -13.78
C VAL A 11 -0.74 7.89 -14.16
N HIS A 12 -1.81 7.81 -13.35
CA HIS A 12 -2.97 6.97 -13.65
C HIS A 12 -3.62 7.37 -14.97
N TRP A 13 -3.83 8.66 -15.23
CA TRP A 13 -4.39 9.12 -16.49
C TRP A 13 -3.52 8.76 -17.71
N SER A 14 -2.19 8.72 -17.54
CA SER A 14 -1.30 8.30 -18.62
C SER A 14 -1.50 6.86 -19.05
N PHE A 15 -1.94 6.00 -18.12
CA PHE A 15 -2.35 4.63 -18.41
C PHE A 15 -3.81 4.52 -18.85
N ASP A 16 -4.71 5.21 -18.14
CA ASP A 16 -6.17 5.08 -18.33
C ASP A 16 -6.64 5.64 -19.68
N LEU A 17 -6.18 6.83 -20.08
CA LEU A 17 -6.63 7.47 -21.31
C LEU A 17 -6.38 6.61 -22.55
N PRO A 18 -5.16 6.11 -22.82
CA PRO A 18 -4.95 5.22 -23.94
C PRO A 18 -5.72 3.89 -23.82
N THR A 19 -5.96 3.40 -22.60
CA THR A 19 -6.76 2.19 -22.38
C THR A 19 -8.22 2.41 -22.79
N VAL A 20 -8.82 3.52 -22.34
CA VAL A 20 -10.24 3.83 -22.58
C VAL A 20 -10.53 4.20 -24.02
N PHE A 21 -9.65 4.97 -24.64
CA PHE A 21 -9.80 5.43 -26.04
C PHE A 21 -9.09 4.52 -27.05
N GLY A 22 -8.54 3.40 -26.60
CA GLY A 22 -7.84 2.43 -27.43
C GLY A 22 -8.75 1.55 -28.28
N PRO A 23 -8.14 0.78 -29.18
CA PRO A 23 -8.88 -0.16 -30.01
C PRO A 23 -9.49 -1.27 -29.14
N ARG A 24 -10.78 -1.56 -29.38
CA ARG A 24 -11.45 -2.72 -28.76
C ARG A 24 -11.09 -3.97 -29.53
N ILE A 25 -10.69 -4.99 -28.83
CA ILE A 25 -10.32 -6.29 -29.39
C ILE A 25 -11.24 -7.34 -28.74
N VAL A 26 -12.00 -8.06 -29.52
CA VAL A 26 -12.87 -9.14 -29.04
C VAL A 26 -12.15 -10.47 -29.23
N PRO A 27 -11.65 -11.10 -28.17
CA PRO A 27 -11.03 -12.42 -28.26
C PRO A 27 -12.11 -13.49 -28.53
N GLU A 28 -12.02 -14.17 -29.66
CA GLU A 28 -13.01 -15.20 -30.04
C GLU A 28 -12.81 -16.55 -29.34
N GLU A 29 -11.59 -16.83 -28.86
CA GLU A 29 -11.23 -18.09 -28.22
C GLU A 29 -11.77 -18.26 -26.79
N ILE A 30 -12.26 -17.18 -26.15
CA ILE A 30 -12.79 -17.21 -24.79
C ILE A 30 -14.31 -17.07 -24.78
N LEU A 31 -14.93 -17.71 -23.78
CA LEU A 31 -16.35 -17.57 -23.49
C LEU A 31 -16.55 -17.47 -21.98
N LEU A 32 -17.19 -16.40 -21.53
CA LEU A 32 -17.60 -16.22 -20.13
C LEU A 32 -19.00 -16.81 -19.94
N VAL A 33 -19.16 -17.65 -18.93
CA VAL A 33 -20.46 -18.17 -18.47
C VAL A 33 -20.79 -17.49 -17.15
N GLN A 34 -21.70 -16.54 -17.20
CA GLN A 34 -21.99 -15.60 -16.11
C GLN A 34 -23.20 -16.08 -15.31
N LEU A 35 -23.01 -16.31 -14.00
CA LEU A 35 -24.10 -16.52 -13.07
C LEU A 35 -24.62 -15.13 -12.62
N ASP A 36 -25.63 -14.66 -13.33
CA ASP A 36 -26.30 -13.37 -13.17
C ASP A 36 -27.70 -13.53 -12.54
N GLU A 37 -28.34 -12.43 -12.18
CA GLU A 37 -29.72 -12.42 -11.62
C GLU A 37 -30.75 -13.13 -12.53
N PRO A 38 -30.75 -12.92 -13.87
CA PRO A 38 -31.59 -13.70 -14.77
C PRO A 38 -31.37 -15.20 -14.67
N SER A 39 -30.11 -15.66 -14.52
CA SER A 39 -29.80 -17.07 -14.35
C SER A 39 -30.30 -17.65 -13.03
N LEU A 40 -30.17 -16.90 -11.93
CA LEU A 40 -30.68 -17.30 -10.63
C LEU A 40 -32.21 -17.43 -10.66
N SER A 41 -32.88 -16.45 -11.27
CA SER A 41 -34.33 -16.47 -11.44
C SER A 41 -34.83 -17.62 -12.35
N ALA A 42 -34.19 -17.80 -13.51
CA ALA A 42 -34.56 -18.84 -14.46
C ALA A 42 -34.35 -20.27 -13.92
N LEU A 43 -33.33 -20.45 -13.05
CA LEU A 43 -33.02 -21.74 -12.44
C LEU A 43 -33.71 -21.91 -11.08
N ASN A 44 -34.44 -20.90 -10.58
CA ASN A 44 -35.09 -20.86 -9.27
C ASN A 44 -34.09 -21.19 -8.13
N GLN A 45 -32.92 -20.57 -8.15
CA GLN A 45 -31.84 -20.84 -7.21
C GLN A 45 -31.38 -19.54 -6.51
N PRO A 46 -31.19 -19.55 -5.17
CA PRO A 46 -30.59 -18.42 -4.48
C PRO A 46 -29.07 -18.37 -4.71
N ALA A 47 -28.50 -17.18 -4.88
CA ALA A 47 -27.07 -16.99 -5.14
C ALA A 47 -26.18 -17.67 -4.08
N ALA A 48 -26.51 -17.50 -2.79
CA ALA A 48 -25.75 -18.05 -1.66
C ALA A 48 -25.75 -19.60 -1.59
N LYS A 49 -26.70 -20.27 -2.26
CA LYS A 49 -26.87 -21.74 -2.23
C LYS A 49 -27.05 -22.31 -3.63
N PHE A 50 -26.36 -21.74 -4.62
CA PHE A 50 -26.44 -22.26 -5.98
C PHE A 50 -25.98 -23.73 -6.03
N SER A 51 -26.81 -24.59 -6.66
CA SER A 51 -26.59 -26.03 -6.65
C SER A 51 -25.36 -26.44 -7.45
N ARG A 52 -24.48 -27.23 -6.83
CA ARG A 52 -23.30 -27.81 -7.46
C ARG A 52 -23.65 -28.82 -8.58
N THR A 53 -24.86 -29.35 -8.57
CA THR A 53 -25.39 -30.19 -9.65
C THR A 53 -25.51 -29.43 -10.97
N ASN A 54 -25.84 -28.14 -10.95
CA ASN A 54 -25.86 -27.30 -12.15
C ASN A 54 -24.46 -27.19 -12.77
N HIS A 55 -23.42 -27.01 -11.93
CA HIS A 55 -22.03 -27.00 -12.37
C HIS A 55 -21.62 -28.36 -12.99
N ALA A 56 -22.06 -29.46 -12.38
CA ALA A 56 -21.83 -30.81 -12.94
C ALA A 56 -22.51 -30.98 -14.31
N ASN A 57 -23.76 -30.51 -14.48
CA ASN A 57 -24.47 -30.57 -15.74
C ASN A 57 -23.84 -29.69 -16.83
N LEU A 58 -23.34 -28.49 -16.49
CA LEU A 58 -22.59 -27.65 -17.40
C LEU A 58 -21.31 -28.37 -17.84
N LEU A 59 -20.54 -28.96 -16.90
CA LEU A 59 -19.32 -29.70 -17.20
C LEU A 59 -19.56 -30.89 -18.10
N LYS A 60 -20.66 -31.65 -17.99
CA LYS A 60 -21.02 -32.72 -18.90
C LYS A 60 -21.12 -32.24 -20.35
N LYS A 61 -21.72 -31.04 -20.57
CA LYS A 61 -21.78 -30.43 -21.91
C LYS A 61 -20.41 -30.02 -22.42
N LEU A 62 -19.60 -29.38 -21.55
CA LEU A 62 -18.22 -28.97 -21.88
C LEU A 62 -17.29 -30.17 -22.16
N THR A 63 -17.69 -31.34 -21.72
CA THR A 63 -16.97 -32.59 -21.97
C THR A 63 -17.41 -33.24 -23.28
N ALA A 64 -18.70 -33.17 -23.63
CA ALA A 64 -19.30 -33.77 -24.83
C ALA A 64 -18.74 -33.12 -26.12
N ALA A 65 -18.51 -31.81 -26.14
CA ALA A 65 -17.73 -31.15 -27.19
C ALA A 65 -16.60 -30.38 -26.49
N PRO A 66 -15.38 -30.93 -26.45
CA PRO A 66 -14.38 -30.56 -25.48
C PRO A 66 -13.95 -29.10 -25.61
N ALA A 67 -14.24 -28.30 -24.58
CA ALA A 67 -13.62 -27.03 -24.36
C ALA A 67 -12.10 -27.20 -24.19
N ARG A 68 -11.32 -26.24 -24.67
CA ARG A 68 -9.85 -26.28 -24.58
C ARG A 68 -9.40 -26.21 -23.12
N LEU A 69 -10.10 -25.45 -22.30
CA LEU A 69 -9.88 -25.23 -20.88
C LEU A 69 -11.18 -24.78 -20.19
N VAL A 70 -11.37 -25.16 -18.94
CA VAL A 70 -12.49 -24.69 -18.11
C VAL A 70 -11.93 -24.11 -16.81
N VAL A 71 -12.29 -22.88 -16.48
CA VAL A 71 -11.88 -22.19 -15.25
C VAL A 71 -13.13 -21.83 -14.46
N PHE A 72 -13.24 -22.38 -13.26
CA PHE A 72 -14.29 -21.99 -12.31
C PHE A 72 -13.76 -20.91 -11.38
N ASP A 73 -14.27 -19.70 -11.53
CA ASP A 73 -14.05 -18.58 -10.62
C ASP A 73 -15.16 -18.54 -9.56
N PHE A 74 -15.37 -19.71 -8.95
CA PHE A 74 -16.23 -19.91 -7.79
C PHE A 74 -15.43 -20.52 -6.65
N HIS A 75 -15.71 -20.06 -5.45
CA HIS A 75 -15.16 -20.66 -4.25
C HIS A 75 -16.04 -21.85 -3.81
N PHE A 76 -15.39 -22.98 -3.59
CA PHE A 76 -16.00 -24.19 -3.03
C PHE A 76 -15.36 -24.47 -1.68
N PRO A 77 -15.83 -23.84 -0.56
CA PRO A 77 -15.16 -23.95 0.72
C PRO A 77 -15.34 -25.34 1.33
N ALA A 78 -14.29 -25.84 1.99
CA ALA A 78 -14.33 -27.11 2.71
C ALA A 78 -15.27 -27.06 3.92
N SER A 79 -15.58 -25.87 4.45
CA SER A 79 -16.50 -25.63 5.57
C SER A 79 -17.98 -25.84 5.22
N GLU A 80 -18.32 -25.90 3.92
CA GLU A 80 -19.69 -26.12 3.45
C GLU A 80 -19.83 -27.40 2.61
N PRO A 81 -19.67 -28.60 3.20
CA PRO A 81 -19.77 -29.85 2.47
C PRO A 81 -21.24 -30.12 2.06
N ARG A 82 -21.42 -30.55 0.82
CA ARG A 82 -22.71 -30.99 0.25
C ARG A 82 -22.52 -32.38 -0.36
N PRO A 83 -22.47 -33.45 0.45
CA PRO A 83 -22.01 -34.78 0.02
C PRO A 83 -22.66 -35.31 -1.26
N ASP A 84 -23.98 -35.10 -1.39
CA ASP A 84 -24.78 -35.61 -2.54
C ASP A 84 -24.42 -34.86 -3.84
N GLU A 85 -24.24 -33.55 -3.78
CA GLU A 85 -23.87 -32.72 -4.93
C GLU A 85 -22.36 -32.76 -5.22
N ASP A 86 -21.52 -32.86 -4.18
CA ASP A 86 -20.05 -32.89 -4.29
C ASP A 86 -19.58 -34.12 -5.06
N GLY A 87 -20.19 -35.27 -4.83
CA GLY A 87 -19.88 -36.48 -5.57
C GLY A 87 -20.09 -36.33 -7.07
N ALA A 88 -21.25 -35.78 -7.47
CA ALA A 88 -21.60 -35.57 -8.87
C ALA A 88 -20.70 -34.53 -9.56
N LEU A 89 -20.34 -33.45 -8.85
CA LEU A 89 -19.44 -32.43 -9.38
C LEU A 89 -18.01 -32.96 -9.49
N ALA A 90 -17.49 -33.67 -8.48
CA ALA A 90 -16.15 -34.27 -8.52
C ALA A 90 -16.02 -35.27 -9.68
N GLU A 91 -17.06 -36.08 -9.93
CA GLU A 91 -17.08 -37.00 -11.09
C GLU A 91 -17.07 -36.22 -12.42
N ALA A 92 -17.87 -35.15 -12.54
CA ALA A 92 -17.89 -34.32 -13.74
C ALA A 92 -16.54 -33.63 -13.99
N ILE A 93 -15.86 -33.14 -12.93
CA ILE A 93 -14.51 -32.54 -13.00
C ILE A 93 -13.50 -33.60 -13.50
N ARG A 94 -13.52 -34.81 -12.92
CA ARG A 94 -12.63 -35.93 -13.31
C ARG A 94 -12.82 -36.29 -14.79
N ASN A 95 -14.07 -36.43 -15.23
CA ASN A 95 -14.40 -36.81 -16.61
C ASN A 95 -14.03 -35.73 -17.63
N ASN A 96 -14.06 -34.46 -17.24
CA ASN A 96 -13.63 -33.34 -18.08
C ASN A 96 -12.09 -33.27 -18.18
N GLY A 97 -11.35 -33.40 -17.07
CA GLY A 97 -9.90 -33.46 -17.02
C GLY A 97 -9.16 -32.14 -17.37
N ARG A 98 -9.90 -31.02 -17.58
CA ARG A 98 -9.35 -29.72 -18.01
C ARG A 98 -9.83 -28.57 -17.12
N VAL A 99 -10.29 -28.88 -15.91
CA VAL A 99 -10.91 -27.95 -14.99
C VAL A 99 -9.87 -27.35 -14.05
N PHE A 100 -9.90 -26.03 -13.90
CA PHE A 100 -9.17 -25.25 -12.91
C PHE A 100 -10.15 -24.60 -11.95
N LEU A 101 -9.80 -24.56 -10.66
CA LEU A 101 -10.67 -24.06 -9.60
C LEU A 101 -10.07 -22.83 -8.94
N ALA A 102 -10.91 -21.87 -8.61
CA ALA A 102 -10.54 -20.73 -7.79
C ALA A 102 -10.38 -21.14 -6.34
N SER A 103 -9.36 -20.60 -5.69
CA SER A 103 -9.26 -20.50 -4.25
C SER A 103 -9.44 -19.05 -3.82
N VAL A 104 -10.14 -18.84 -2.71
CA VAL A 104 -10.19 -17.53 -2.08
C VAL A 104 -8.91 -17.32 -1.30
N TYR A 105 -8.39 -16.13 -1.40
CA TYR A 105 -7.38 -15.65 -0.50
C TYR A 105 -8.14 -15.06 0.69
N SER A 106 -8.46 -15.89 1.68
CA SER A 106 -9.02 -15.36 2.91
C SER A 106 -7.89 -14.63 3.63
N GLU A 107 -8.04 -13.32 3.66
CA GLU A 107 -7.38 -12.53 4.67
C GLU A 107 -7.88 -13.07 6.00
N LEU A 108 -7.02 -13.70 6.77
CA LEU A 108 -7.33 -14.07 8.15
C LEU A 108 -7.93 -12.84 8.81
N SER A 109 -9.16 -12.97 9.29
CA SER A 109 -9.99 -11.87 9.80
C SER A 109 -9.15 -10.94 10.66
N GLY A 110 -8.84 -9.74 10.14
CA GLY A 110 -8.00 -8.73 10.80
C GLY A 110 -6.56 -8.59 10.30
N TYR A 111 -6.08 -9.38 9.31
CA TYR A 111 -4.68 -9.29 8.83
C TYR A 111 -4.63 -9.26 7.30
N ALA A 112 -4.74 -8.07 6.75
CA ALA A 112 -4.83 -7.80 5.30
C ALA A 112 -3.62 -8.25 4.46
N SER A 113 -2.59 -8.83 5.04
CA SER A 113 -1.37 -9.26 4.34
C SER A 113 -0.92 -10.70 4.60
N ILE A 114 -1.56 -11.41 5.53
CA ILE A 114 -1.33 -12.84 5.71
C ILE A 114 -2.59 -13.58 5.29
N GLY A 115 -2.86 -13.59 4.00
CA GLY A 115 -3.89 -14.43 3.46
C GLY A 115 -3.33 -15.83 3.22
N VAL A 116 -4.07 -16.81 3.66
CA VAL A 116 -3.85 -18.21 3.26
C VAL A 116 -4.80 -18.47 2.10
N ALA A 117 -4.27 -19.00 1.00
CA ALA A 117 -5.12 -19.49 -0.06
C ALA A 117 -5.88 -20.71 0.49
N GLU A 118 -7.17 -20.55 0.77
CA GLU A 118 -8.01 -21.67 1.16
C GLU A 118 -8.22 -22.58 -0.07
N PRO A 119 -7.72 -23.82 -0.04
CA PRO A 119 -7.93 -24.71 -1.17
C PRO A 119 -9.44 -25.02 -1.32
N PRO A 120 -9.90 -25.30 -2.52
CA PRO A 120 -11.23 -25.87 -2.71
C PRO A 120 -11.39 -27.18 -1.94
N VAL A 121 -12.64 -27.65 -1.79
CA VAL A 121 -12.94 -28.96 -1.16
C VAL A 121 -11.96 -30.04 -1.65
N SER A 122 -11.42 -30.83 -0.74
CA SER A 122 -10.32 -31.77 -1.00
C SER A 122 -10.63 -32.79 -2.11
N ASN A 123 -11.87 -33.26 -2.23
CA ASN A 123 -12.31 -34.17 -3.30
C ASN A 123 -12.31 -33.48 -4.68
N PHE A 124 -12.50 -32.16 -4.77
CA PHE A 124 -12.38 -31.42 -6.03
C PHE A 124 -10.92 -31.19 -6.39
N VAL A 125 -10.08 -30.83 -5.40
CA VAL A 125 -8.63 -30.67 -5.59
C VAL A 125 -8.01 -31.95 -6.13
N ALA A 126 -8.44 -33.11 -5.62
CA ALA A 126 -7.91 -34.41 -6.04
C ALA A 126 -8.21 -34.79 -7.51
N VAL A 127 -9.23 -34.19 -8.12
CA VAL A 127 -9.69 -34.52 -9.48
C VAL A 127 -9.57 -33.38 -10.49
N ALA A 128 -9.41 -32.14 -10.01
CA ALA A 128 -9.15 -30.99 -10.86
C ALA A 128 -7.74 -31.05 -11.45
N ARG A 129 -7.54 -30.45 -12.61
CA ARG A 129 -6.22 -30.31 -13.23
C ARG A 129 -5.31 -29.37 -12.44
N GLY A 130 -5.90 -28.42 -11.74
CA GLY A 130 -5.20 -27.49 -10.85
C GLY A 130 -6.14 -26.51 -10.19
N TRP A 131 -5.57 -25.70 -9.31
CA TRP A 131 -6.28 -24.61 -8.64
C TRP A 131 -5.33 -23.45 -8.38
N GLY A 132 -5.85 -22.25 -8.30
CA GLY A 132 -5.07 -21.05 -8.06
C GLY A 132 -5.83 -19.97 -7.33
N VAL A 133 -5.12 -18.96 -6.84
CA VAL A 133 -5.71 -17.85 -6.11
C VAL A 133 -6.48 -16.95 -7.07
N SER A 134 -7.77 -16.73 -6.80
CA SER A 134 -8.58 -15.73 -7.49
C SER A 134 -8.65 -14.47 -6.62
N ARG A 135 -7.76 -13.55 -6.89
CA ARG A 135 -7.69 -12.24 -6.21
C ARG A 135 -7.46 -11.17 -7.28
N VAL A 136 -7.92 -9.95 -6.98
CA VAL A 136 -7.61 -8.75 -7.75
C VAL A 136 -6.87 -7.75 -6.87
N VAL A 137 -5.89 -7.06 -7.43
CA VAL A 137 -5.10 -6.05 -6.72
C VAL A 137 -5.58 -4.67 -7.12
N MET A 138 -6.17 -3.96 -6.16
CA MET A 138 -6.65 -2.59 -6.35
C MET A 138 -5.49 -1.58 -6.22
N ASP A 139 -5.48 -0.60 -7.10
CA ASP A 139 -4.61 0.56 -7.00
C ASP A 139 -5.15 1.56 -5.96
N THR A 140 -4.40 2.62 -5.68
CA THR A 140 -4.72 3.64 -4.67
C THR A 140 -6.05 4.38 -4.91
N ASP A 141 -6.56 4.35 -6.13
CA ASP A 141 -7.88 4.90 -6.52
C ASP A 141 -8.95 3.83 -6.72
N SER A 142 -8.72 2.63 -6.16
CA SER A 142 -9.58 1.45 -6.23
C SER A 142 -9.77 0.85 -7.63
N ALA A 143 -9.08 1.34 -8.67
CA ALA A 143 -9.13 0.74 -9.99
C ALA A 143 -8.13 -0.43 -10.11
N ILE A 144 -8.51 -1.45 -10.88
CA ILE A 144 -7.64 -2.59 -11.14
C ILE A 144 -6.78 -2.29 -12.37
N ARG A 145 -5.45 -2.29 -12.20
CA ARG A 145 -4.48 -2.07 -13.30
C ARG A 145 -3.37 -3.10 -13.33
N TRP A 146 -3.26 -3.91 -12.26
CA TRP A 146 -2.15 -4.82 -12.05
C TRP A 146 -2.56 -6.26 -12.23
N HIS A 147 -1.62 -7.05 -12.75
CA HIS A 147 -1.72 -8.49 -12.75
C HIS A 147 -1.42 -9.04 -11.34
N ASP A 148 -2.32 -9.87 -10.79
CA ASP A 148 -2.04 -10.54 -9.52
C ASP A 148 -1.15 -11.78 -9.75
N PRO A 149 0.05 -11.84 -9.13
CA PRO A 149 0.91 -13.02 -9.21
C PRO A 149 0.41 -14.20 -8.36
N GLY A 150 -0.58 -13.98 -7.50
CA GLY A 150 -0.96 -14.89 -6.42
C GLY A 150 -0.13 -14.69 -5.17
N SER A 151 -0.07 -15.70 -4.30
CA SER A 151 0.77 -15.69 -3.10
C SER A 151 2.15 -16.31 -3.37
N PRO A 152 3.16 -16.12 -2.48
CA PRO A 152 4.46 -16.78 -2.61
C PRO A 152 4.36 -18.30 -2.74
N HIS A 153 3.37 -18.91 -2.09
CA HIS A 153 3.18 -20.36 -2.04
C HIS A 153 2.20 -20.91 -3.09
N ARG A 154 1.39 -20.05 -3.70
CA ARG A 154 0.37 -20.43 -4.67
C ARG A 154 0.18 -19.37 -5.76
N ALA A 155 0.30 -19.78 -7.02
CA ALA A 155 0.09 -18.89 -8.15
C ALA A 155 -1.37 -18.46 -8.29
N SER A 156 -1.60 -17.35 -9.00
CA SER A 156 -2.94 -16.89 -9.34
C SER A 156 -3.65 -17.88 -10.26
N LEU A 157 -4.97 -17.85 -10.24
CA LEU A 157 -5.81 -18.71 -11.10
C LEU A 157 -5.47 -18.50 -12.58
N ALA A 158 -5.31 -17.25 -12.99
CA ALA A 158 -4.92 -16.88 -14.33
C ALA A 158 -3.54 -17.46 -14.73
N TRP A 159 -2.56 -17.45 -13.81
CA TRP A 159 -1.24 -18.02 -14.07
C TRP A 159 -1.28 -19.53 -14.27
N VAL A 160 -1.90 -20.26 -13.32
CA VAL A 160 -1.97 -21.73 -13.38
C VAL A 160 -2.72 -22.20 -14.63
N ALA A 161 -3.79 -21.49 -15.01
CA ALA A 161 -4.54 -21.78 -16.22
C ALA A 161 -3.72 -21.51 -17.50
N ALA A 162 -2.95 -20.41 -17.54
CA ALA A 162 -2.08 -20.05 -18.66
C ALA A 162 -0.90 -21.04 -18.80
N GLU A 163 -0.30 -21.46 -17.69
CA GLU A 163 0.76 -22.47 -17.64
C GLU A 163 0.29 -23.80 -18.25
N ALA A 164 -0.92 -24.23 -17.94
CA ALA A 164 -1.50 -25.46 -18.48
C ALA A 164 -1.69 -25.44 -20.00
N LEU A 165 -1.81 -24.26 -20.60
CA LEU A 165 -1.84 -24.08 -22.07
C LEU A 165 -0.46 -23.76 -22.66
N GLY A 166 0.61 -23.80 -21.86
CA GLY A 166 1.99 -23.60 -22.29
C GLY A 166 2.34 -22.15 -22.61
N ALA A 167 1.72 -21.18 -21.94
CA ALA A 167 2.04 -19.77 -22.12
C ALA A 167 3.56 -19.52 -21.95
N PRO A 168 4.23 -18.82 -22.87
CA PRO A 168 5.70 -18.70 -22.85
C PRO A 168 6.25 -18.10 -21.55
N VAL A 169 5.54 -17.12 -20.97
CA VAL A 169 5.95 -16.43 -19.73
C VAL A 169 5.98 -17.36 -18.52
N THR A 170 5.15 -18.40 -18.49
CA THR A 170 5.05 -19.31 -17.35
C THR A 170 6.18 -20.34 -17.29
N ARG A 171 7.03 -20.42 -18.34
CA ARG A 171 8.21 -21.30 -18.37
C ARG A 171 9.31 -20.86 -17.39
N VAL A 172 9.30 -19.60 -16.97
CA VAL A 172 10.22 -19.04 -15.99
C VAL A 172 9.42 -18.70 -14.72
N PRO A 173 9.43 -19.55 -13.68
CA PRO A 173 8.59 -19.37 -12.49
C PRO A 173 8.83 -18.05 -11.76
N GLU A 174 10.07 -17.56 -11.73
CA GLU A 174 10.46 -16.32 -11.08
C GLU A 174 9.81 -15.12 -11.75
N SER A 175 9.54 -15.17 -13.05
CA SER A 175 8.90 -14.11 -13.81
C SER A 175 7.46 -13.83 -13.33
N ARG A 176 6.87 -14.74 -12.55
CA ARG A 176 5.53 -14.54 -11.96
C ARG A 176 5.42 -13.26 -11.14
N PHE A 177 6.48 -12.88 -10.44
CA PHE A 177 6.50 -11.71 -9.56
C PHE A 177 6.92 -10.40 -10.26
N GLU A 178 7.17 -10.44 -11.57
CA GLU A 178 7.40 -9.22 -12.33
C GLU A 178 6.13 -8.36 -12.40
N ASN A 179 6.30 -7.05 -12.27
CA ASN A 179 5.21 -6.11 -12.36
C ASN A 179 4.65 -6.05 -13.79
N ARG A 180 3.42 -6.53 -13.97
CA ARG A 180 2.70 -6.49 -15.24
C ARG A 180 1.46 -5.64 -15.11
N TRP A 181 1.26 -4.75 -16.08
CA TRP A 181 0.05 -3.93 -16.18
C TRP A 181 -0.94 -4.59 -17.12
N LEU A 182 -2.22 -4.57 -16.72
CA LEU A 182 -3.27 -5.20 -17.50
C LEU A 182 -3.48 -4.47 -18.83
N ARG A 183 -3.46 -5.22 -19.91
CA ARG A 183 -3.98 -4.78 -21.20
C ARG A 183 -5.44 -5.19 -21.29
N TYR A 184 -6.32 -4.24 -21.11
CA TYR A 184 -7.74 -4.45 -21.27
C TYR A 184 -8.11 -4.56 -22.76
N TYR A 185 -9.05 -5.45 -23.08
CA TYR A 185 -9.56 -5.66 -24.44
C TYR A 185 -10.71 -4.72 -24.77
N GLY A 186 -11.32 -4.08 -23.80
CA GLY A 186 -12.40 -3.11 -23.90
C GLY A 186 -13.07 -2.90 -22.54
N GLU A 187 -14.21 -2.20 -22.53
CA GLU A 187 -15.04 -2.01 -21.34
C GLU A 187 -15.74 -3.31 -20.92
N GLU A 188 -16.38 -3.30 -19.74
CA GLU A 188 -17.20 -4.42 -19.25
C GLU A 188 -18.13 -4.98 -20.33
N GLY A 189 -18.12 -6.32 -20.48
CA GLY A 189 -18.92 -7.02 -21.50
C GLY A 189 -18.27 -7.09 -22.88
N THR A 190 -17.02 -6.64 -23.06
CA THR A 190 -16.29 -6.80 -24.33
C THR A 190 -15.90 -8.26 -24.59
N LEU A 191 -15.59 -9.02 -23.54
CA LEU A 191 -15.34 -10.44 -23.68
C LEU A 191 -16.65 -11.19 -23.96
N PRO A 192 -16.66 -12.17 -24.93
CA PRO A 192 -17.84 -12.95 -25.25
C PRO A 192 -18.42 -13.61 -24.01
N ALA A 193 -19.69 -13.32 -23.70
CA ALA A 193 -20.34 -13.80 -22.49
C ALA A 193 -21.72 -14.38 -22.78
N LYS A 194 -22.15 -15.36 -21.97
CA LYS A 194 -23.50 -15.94 -21.95
C LYS A 194 -24.00 -16.09 -20.52
N PRO A 195 -25.27 -15.78 -20.26
CA PRO A 195 -25.92 -16.13 -19.00
C PRO A 195 -25.82 -17.64 -18.72
N TYR A 196 -25.69 -17.99 -17.46
CA TYR A 196 -25.49 -19.39 -17.04
C TYR A 196 -26.63 -20.30 -17.48
N TYR A 197 -27.90 -19.88 -17.35
CA TYR A 197 -29.05 -20.66 -17.79
C TYR A 197 -29.08 -20.87 -19.31
N VAL A 198 -28.59 -19.88 -20.08
CA VAL A 198 -28.46 -20.01 -21.53
C VAL A 198 -27.38 -21.05 -21.85
N ALA A 199 -26.23 -20.98 -21.20
CA ALA A 199 -25.14 -21.94 -21.39
C ALA A 199 -25.58 -23.39 -21.10
N LEU A 200 -26.43 -23.59 -20.10
CA LEU A 200 -27.05 -24.91 -19.84
C LEU A 200 -27.97 -25.40 -20.97
N SER A 201 -28.56 -24.51 -21.77
CA SER A 201 -29.43 -24.86 -22.90
C SER A 201 -28.69 -24.96 -24.24
N MET A 202 -27.47 -24.38 -24.37
CA MET A 202 -26.67 -24.39 -25.59
C MET A 202 -26.29 -25.83 -26.03
N ALA A 203 -26.14 -26.01 -27.34
CA ALA A 203 -25.59 -27.24 -27.88
C ALA A 203 -24.09 -27.36 -27.50
N PRO A 204 -23.60 -28.57 -27.17
CA PRO A 204 -22.21 -28.77 -26.77
C PRO A 204 -21.19 -28.22 -27.76
N GLU A 205 -21.47 -28.26 -29.07
CA GLU A 205 -20.59 -27.80 -30.15
C GLU A 205 -20.19 -26.30 -30.01
N ALA A 206 -21.05 -25.51 -29.38
CA ALA A 206 -20.79 -24.07 -29.14
C ALA A 206 -19.57 -23.83 -28.22
N PHE A 207 -19.17 -24.85 -27.46
CA PHE A 207 -18.03 -24.78 -26.53
C PHE A 207 -16.75 -25.39 -27.10
N ARG A 208 -16.82 -26.03 -28.28
CA ARG A 208 -15.67 -26.69 -28.87
C ARG A 208 -14.50 -25.76 -29.05
N ASP A 209 -13.34 -26.16 -28.55
CA ASP A 209 -12.06 -25.43 -28.59
C ASP A 209 -12.06 -24.03 -27.89
N LYS A 210 -13.15 -23.69 -27.18
CA LYS A 210 -13.21 -22.47 -26.39
C LYS A 210 -12.52 -22.64 -25.04
N ILE A 211 -12.00 -21.54 -24.53
CA ILE A 211 -11.56 -21.38 -23.15
C ILE A 211 -12.76 -20.81 -22.40
N VAL A 212 -13.29 -21.58 -21.44
CA VAL A 212 -14.53 -21.24 -20.76
C VAL A 212 -14.23 -20.81 -19.33
N PHE A 213 -14.55 -19.58 -19.00
CA PHE A 213 -14.56 -19.07 -17.62
C PHE A 213 -15.98 -19.08 -17.09
N VAL A 214 -16.16 -19.62 -15.89
CA VAL A 214 -17.47 -19.76 -15.23
C VAL A 214 -17.39 -19.04 -13.90
N GLY A 215 -18.22 -18.02 -13.68
CA GLY A 215 -18.16 -17.20 -12.46
C GLY A 215 -19.38 -16.33 -12.23
N GLY A 216 -19.41 -15.60 -11.11
CA GLY A 216 -20.48 -14.71 -10.73
C GLY A 216 -20.47 -13.38 -11.48
N LYS A 217 -21.66 -12.83 -11.71
CA LYS A 217 -21.86 -11.44 -12.12
C LYS A 217 -22.99 -10.83 -11.31
N PRO A 218 -22.73 -10.30 -10.10
CA PRO A 218 -23.74 -9.64 -9.30
C PRO A 218 -24.14 -8.29 -9.93
N GLU A 219 -25.45 -8.09 -10.22
CA GLU A 219 -25.95 -6.88 -10.86
C GLU A 219 -26.37 -5.77 -9.89
N THR A 220 -26.69 -6.10 -8.63
CA THR A 220 -27.45 -5.20 -7.75
C THR A 220 -26.91 -4.99 -6.34
N GLN A 221 -25.71 -5.46 -5.99
CA GLN A 221 -25.18 -5.21 -4.65
C GLN A 221 -24.41 -3.89 -4.57
N PRO A 222 -24.75 -3.01 -3.58
CA PRO A 222 -23.93 -1.83 -3.31
C PRO A 222 -22.51 -2.27 -2.94
N LEU A 223 -21.55 -1.38 -3.15
CA LEU A 223 -20.11 -1.50 -2.80
C LEU A 223 -19.91 -1.96 -1.33
N SER A 224 -20.34 -3.17 -1.00
CA SER A 224 -19.98 -3.84 0.24
C SER A 224 -18.66 -4.58 0.04
N ALA A 225 -17.90 -4.78 1.11
CA ALA A 225 -16.61 -5.45 1.10
C ALA A 225 -16.61 -6.90 0.53
N GLN A 226 -17.74 -7.38 0.04
CA GLN A 226 -17.97 -8.72 -0.50
C GLN A 226 -18.52 -8.75 -1.94
N SER A 227 -18.59 -7.60 -2.64
CA SER A 227 -19.06 -7.60 -4.02
C SER A 227 -17.92 -8.01 -4.96
N ASP A 228 -18.15 -9.00 -5.84
CA ASP A 228 -17.20 -9.47 -6.85
C ASP A 228 -17.25 -8.61 -8.13
N VAL A 229 -17.37 -7.28 -7.95
CA VAL A 229 -17.31 -6.28 -9.02
C VAL A 229 -16.33 -5.15 -8.66
N PHE A 230 -15.53 -4.74 -9.62
CA PHE A 230 -14.39 -3.87 -9.40
C PHE A 230 -14.36 -2.72 -10.38
N ALA A 231 -13.80 -1.57 -9.94
CA ALA A 231 -13.50 -0.46 -10.81
C ALA A 231 -12.31 -0.79 -11.72
N THR A 232 -12.41 -0.37 -12.97
CA THR A 232 -11.36 -0.47 -13.98
C THR A 232 -11.07 0.93 -14.53
N PRO A 233 -10.08 1.15 -15.39
CA PRO A 233 -9.87 2.42 -16.06
C PRO A 233 -11.12 3.00 -16.73
N TYR A 234 -12.00 2.15 -17.25
CA TYR A 234 -13.24 2.57 -17.91
C TYR A 234 -14.29 3.16 -16.95
N THR A 235 -14.33 2.67 -15.70
CA THR A 235 -15.35 3.09 -14.72
C THR A 235 -15.34 4.60 -14.46
N ARG A 236 -14.17 5.24 -14.45
CA ARG A 236 -14.03 6.69 -14.28
C ARG A 236 -14.67 7.51 -15.41
N TRP A 237 -14.80 6.93 -16.60
CA TRP A 237 -15.28 7.59 -17.81
C TRP A 237 -16.70 7.16 -18.19
N GLY A 238 -17.49 6.71 -17.22
CA GLY A 238 -18.88 6.31 -17.41
C GLY A 238 -19.06 4.83 -17.72
N GLY A 239 -17.98 4.03 -17.70
CA GLY A 239 -18.03 2.58 -17.80
C GLY A 239 -18.62 1.94 -16.55
N ARG A 240 -19.10 0.70 -16.68
CA ARG A 240 -19.64 -0.11 -15.59
C ARG A 240 -18.52 -0.73 -14.77
N LEU A 241 -18.87 -1.23 -13.57
CA LEU A 241 -17.98 -2.09 -12.80
C LEU A 241 -17.83 -3.44 -13.50
N THR A 242 -16.62 -3.98 -13.49
CA THR A 242 -16.27 -5.24 -14.16
C THR A 242 -16.25 -6.37 -13.15
N SER A 243 -16.81 -7.54 -13.49
CA SER A 243 -16.78 -8.71 -12.60
C SER A 243 -15.36 -9.26 -12.41
N GLY A 244 -15.09 -9.84 -11.23
CA GLY A 244 -13.80 -10.47 -10.92
C GLY A 244 -13.42 -11.53 -11.94
N MET A 245 -14.38 -12.35 -12.38
CA MET A 245 -14.17 -13.35 -13.43
C MET A 245 -13.69 -12.74 -14.75
N GLU A 246 -14.25 -11.60 -15.21
CA GLU A 246 -13.82 -10.95 -16.46
C GLU A 246 -12.40 -10.37 -16.32
N ILE A 247 -12.04 -9.88 -15.12
CA ILE A 247 -10.69 -9.46 -14.81
C ILE A 247 -9.72 -10.64 -14.83
N GLN A 248 -10.07 -11.78 -14.20
CA GLN A 248 -9.26 -12.99 -14.24
C GLN A 248 -9.09 -13.52 -15.67
N ALA A 249 -10.13 -13.47 -16.48
CA ALA A 249 -10.08 -13.81 -17.90
C ALA A 249 -9.16 -12.88 -18.69
N THR A 250 -9.17 -11.58 -18.39
CA THR A 250 -8.25 -10.59 -18.97
C THR A 250 -6.80 -10.87 -18.58
N MET A 251 -6.54 -11.13 -17.29
CA MET A 251 -5.20 -11.54 -16.78
C MET A 251 -4.70 -12.79 -17.51
N PHE A 252 -5.54 -13.80 -17.61
CA PHE A 252 -5.23 -15.05 -18.30
C PHE A 252 -4.86 -14.83 -19.77
N LEU A 253 -5.67 -14.07 -20.52
CA LEU A 253 -5.41 -13.77 -21.93
C LEU A 253 -4.11 -12.98 -22.11
N ASN A 254 -3.83 -12.03 -21.23
CA ASN A 254 -2.57 -11.29 -21.27
C ASN A 254 -1.37 -12.24 -21.13
N LEU A 255 -1.42 -13.21 -20.20
CA LEU A 255 -0.37 -14.21 -20.02
C LEU A 255 -0.27 -15.14 -21.23
N LEU A 256 -1.41 -15.65 -21.72
CA LEU A 256 -1.45 -16.61 -22.83
C LEU A 256 -0.89 -16.01 -24.12
N ARG A 257 -1.22 -14.75 -24.40
CA ARG A 257 -0.84 -14.03 -25.62
C ARG A 257 0.43 -13.21 -25.48
N ASN A 258 1.02 -13.14 -24.29
CA ASN A 258 2.16 -12.27 -23.98
C ASN A 258 1.90 -10.77 -24.28
N GLU A 259 0.69 -10.30 -23.93
CA GLU A 259 0.17 -8.97 -24.33
C GLU A 259 0.03 -7.96 -23.17
N TRP A 260 0.56 -8.24 -21.98
CA TRP A 260 0.52 -7.25 -20.87
C TRP A 260 1.29 -5.98 -21.24
N LEU A 261 1.00 -4.90 -20.50
CA LEU A 261 1.69 -3.62 -20.65
C LEU A 261 2.88 -3.54 -19.68
N ALA A 262 4.00 -3.04 -20.18
CA ALA A 262 5.19 -2.74 -19.38
C ALA A 262 5.32 -1.24 -19.15
N ARG A 263 5.65 -0.84 -17.93
CA ARG A 263 6.04 0.55 -17.66
C ARG A 263 7.53 0.70 -17.90
N ILE A 264 7.95 1.79 -18.50
CA ILE A 264 9.38 2.07 -18.64
C ILE A 264 10.03 2.16 -17.24
N PRO A 265 11.30 1.74 -17.10
CA PRO A 265 12.01 1.81 -15.82
C PRO A 265 12.00 3.23 -15.24
N ALA A 266 11.87 3.35 -13.92
CA ALA A 266 11.74 4.65 -13.25
C ALA A 266 12.89 5.61 -13.56
N TRP A 267 14.13 5.09 -13.66
CA TRP A 267 15.30 5.90 -14.04
C TRP A 267 15.19 6.47 -15.47
N ALA A 268 14.71 5.67 -16.42
CA ALA A 268 14.53 6.11 -17.81
C ALA A 268 13.41 7.14 -17.92
N GLU A 269 12.32 6.95 -17.17
CA GLU A 269 11.22 7.92 -17.10
C GLU A 269 11.67 9.23 -16.45
N MET A 270 12.50 9.19 -15.41
CA MET A 270 13.11 10.38 -14.81
C MET A 270 14.03 11.13 -15.80
N CYS A 271 14.88 10.40 -16.52
CA CYS A 271 15.71 10.99 -17.58
C CYS A 271 14.85 11.65 -18.67
N LEU A 272 13.79 10.98 -19.12
CA LEU A 272 12.86 11.51 -20.11
C LEU A 272 12.20 12.80 -19.63
N LEU A 273 11.69 12.83 -18.40
CA LEU A 273 11.09 14.02 -17.80
C LEU A 273 12.10 15.17 -17.68
N LEU A 274 13.32 14.88 -17.29
CA LEU A 274 14.38 15.90 -17.19
C LEU A 274 14.76 16.46 -18.55
N VAL A 275 15.01 15.60 -19.54
CA VAL A 275 15.34 16.03 -20.91
C VAL A 275 14.20 16.84 -21.52
N CYS A 276 12.95 16.38 -21.39
CA CYS A 276 11.79 17.13 -21.83
C CYS A 276 11.66 18.48 -21.11
N GLY A 277 11.84 18.50 -19.78
CA GLY A 277 11.75 19.74 -18.99
C GLY A 277 12.80 20.79 -19.40
N VAL A 278 14.05 20.38 -19.58
CA VAL A 278 15.13 21.27 -20.04
C VAL A 278 14.91 21.70 -21.47
N GLY A 279 14.61 20.75 -22.38
CA GLY A 279 14.40 21.02 -23.80
C GLY A 279 13.20 21.96 -24.06
N LEU A 280 12.08 21.72 -23.38
CA LEU A 280 10.88 22.57 -23.46
C LEU A 280 11.14 23.94 -22.83
N GLY A 281 11.79 23.97 -21.65
CA GLY A 281 12.12 25.22 -20.97
C GLY A 281 12.99 26.14 -21.82
N PHE A 282 14.03 25.61 -22.45
CA PHE A 282 14.89 26.38 -23.35
C PHE A 282 14.20 26.67 -24.69
N GLY A 283 13.61 25.69 -25.36
CA GLY A 283 13.03 25.82 -26.69
C GLY A 283 11.91 26.85 -26.75
N LEU A 284 11.02 26.89 -25.77
CA LEU A 284 9.91 27.83 -25.72
C LEU A 284 10.34 29.30 -25.47
N THR A 285 11.54 29.53 -24.89
CA THR A 285 12.09 30.89 -24.78
C THR A 285 12.47 31.49 -26.13
N LEU A 286 12.74 30.67 -27.15
CA LEU A 286 13.08 31.13 -28.51
C LEU A 286 11.86 31.57 -29.31
N VAL A 287 10.65 31.14 -28.93
CA VAL A 287 9.41 31.43 -29.66
C VAL A 287 8.69 32.64 -29.04
N ARG A 288 8.01 33.47 -29.87
CA ARG A 288 7.18 34.57 -29.36
C ARG A 288 5.97 34.03 -28.57
N PRO A 289 5.47 34.69 -27.49
CA PRO A 289 4.44 34.13 -26.60
C PRO A 289 3.14 33.74 -27.30
N LEU A 290 2.61 34.60 -28.18
CA LEU A 290 1.33 34.35 -28.88
C LEU A 290 1.42 33.17 -29.89
N PRO A 291 2.35 33.16 -30.86
CA PRO A 291 2.54 31.96 -31.69
C PRO A 291 3.05 30.76 -30.90
N GLY A 292 3.67 30.95 -29.72
CA GLY A 292 4.05 29.91 -28.80
C GLY A 292 2.89 29.05 -28.33
N LEU A 293 1.66 29.56 -28.21
CA LEU A 293 0.46 28.77 -27.86
C LEU A 293 0.15 27.69 -28.91
N ALA A 294 0.34 27.97 -30.19
CA ALA A 294 0.15 26.96 -31.23
C ALA A 294 1.19 25.83 -31.11
N TRP A 295 2.44 26.17 -30.79
CA TRP A 295 3.48 25.18 -30.54
C TRP A 295 3.19 24.32 -29.27
N VAL A 296 2.67 24.95 -28.22
CA VAL A 296 2.24 24.23 -26.99
C VAL A 296 1.13 23.24 -27.35
N ALA A 297 0.09 23.67 -28.08
CA ALA A 297 -0.99 22.77 -28.50
C ALA A 297 -0.47 21.61 -29.36
N ALA A 298 0.40 21.90 -30.34
CA ALA A 298 1.01 20.87 -31.18
C ALA A 298 1.86 19.87 -30.37
N LEU A 299 2.67 20.35 -29.43
CA LEU A 299 3.48 19.48 -28.55
C LEU A 299 2.61 18.59 -27.66
N ILE A 300 1.54 19.12 -27.08
CA ILE A 300 0.60 18.32 -26.28
C ILE A 300 0.02 17.19 -27.13
N VAL A 301 -0.42 17.49 -28.35
CA VAL A 301 -0.98 16.49 -29.27
C VAL A 301 0.07 15.44 -29.65
N VAL A 302 1.30 15.86 -29.96
CA VAL A 302 2.39 14.93 -30.31
C VAL A 302 2.74 14.01 -29.15
N VAL A 303 2.87 14.55 -27.94
CA VAL A 303 3.18 13.75 -26.75
C VAL A 303 2.04 12.78 -26.42
N ALA A 304 0.79 13.23 -26.51
CA ALA A 304 -0.38 12.40 -26.30
C ALA A 304 -0.46 11.27 -27.35
N ALA A 305 -0.27 11.60 -28.63
CA ALA A 305 -0.25 10.62 -29.70
C ALA A 305 0.88 9.58 -29.50
N ALA A 306 2.08 10.03 -29.13
CA ALA A 306 3.20 9.15 -28.84
C ALA A 306 2.90 8.21 -27.66
N GLY A 307 2.32 8.73 -26.58
CA GLY A 307 1.90 7.93 -25.42
C GLY A 307 0.86 6.87 -25.80
N CYS A 308 -0.16 7.25 -26.56
CA CYS A 308 -1.18 6.31 -27.05
C CYS A 308 -0.59 5.23 -27.99
N LEU A 309 0.20 5.64 -28.98
CA LEU A 309 0.79 4.71 -29.95
C LEU A 309 1.75 3.71 -29.29
N LEU A 310 2.58 4.17 -28.35
CA LEU A 310 3.48 3.29 -27.60
C LEU A 310 2.70 2.28 -26.76
N GLN A 311 1.60 2.67 -26.15
CA GLN A 311 0.78 1.75 -25.37
C GLN A 311 0.01 0.77 -26.26
N TRP A 312 -0.57 1.23 -27.36
CA TRP A 312 -1.38 0.36 -28.24
C TRP A 312 -0.54 -0.64 -29.05
N TYR A 313 0.57 -0.18 -29.60
CA TYR A 313 1.39 -0.99 -30.52
C TYR A 313 2.72 -1.45 -29.91
N GLY A 314 3.29 -0.66 -29.01
CA GLY A 314 4.56 -0.99 -28.36
C GLY A 314 4.42 -1.81 -27.09
N GLY A 315 3.21 -1.93 -26.51
CA GLY A 315 3.00 -2.61 -25.24
C GLY A 315 3.71 -1.93 -24.04
N VAL A 316 4.12 -0.67 -24.21
CA VAL A 316 4.89 0.07 -23.22
C VAL A 316 4.20 1.40 -22.93
N TRP A 317 4.17 1.80 -21.68
CA TRP A 317 3.59 3.08 -21.26
C TRP A 317 4.51 3.85 -20.31
N PHE A 318 4.31 5.17 -20.22
CA PHE A 318 5.03 6.11 -19.38
C PHE A 318 4.12 7.27 -18.98
N SER A 319 4.51 8.10 -18.02
CA SER A 319 3.71 9.21 -17.50
C SER A 319 3.65 10.41 -18.46
N TRP A 320 3.15 10.20 -19.68
CA TRP A 320 3.09 11.21 -20.73
C TRP A 320 2.18 12.40 -20.38
N VAL A 321 1.13 12.19 -19.56
CA VAL A 321 0.25 13.27 -19.11
C VAL A 321 1.00 14.27 -18.23
N LEU A 322 2.05 13.86 -17.49
CA LEU A 322 2.92 14.79 -16.78
C LEU A 322 3.66 15.72 -17.73
N ILE A 323 4.12 15.22 -18.87
CA ILE A 323 4.81 16.03 -19.88
C ILE A 323 3.79 16.96 -20.54
N ALA A 324 2.70 16.41 -21.09
CA ALA A 324 1.68 17.15 -21.84
C ALA A 324 0.87 18.11 -20.95
N GLY A 325 0.45 17.68 -19.78
CA GLY A 325 -0.46 18.41 -18.89
C GLY A 325 0.23 19.33 -17.87
N ALA A 326 1.51 19.11 -17.57
CA ALA A 326 2.23 19.94 -16.61
C ALA A 326 3.49 20.59 -17.20
N GLN A 327 4.43 19.83 -17.75
CA GLN A 327 5.71 20.39 -18.18
C GLN A 327 5.55 21.36 -19.35
N VAL A 328 4.78 21.03 -20.38
CA VAL A 328 4.60 21.88 -21.56
C VAL A 328 3.92 23.20 -21.19
N PRO A 329 2.77 23.23 -20.46
CA PRO A 329 2.14 24.48 -20.03
C PRO A 329 3.01 25.32 -19.08
N CYS A 330 3.67 24.70 -18.11
CA CYS A 330 4.55 25.41 -17.16
C CYS A 330 5.77 26.03 -17.88
N ALA A 331 6.40 25.29 -18.79
CA ALA A 331 7.52 25.80 -19.56
C ALA A 331 7.12 27.02 -20.41
N TRP A 332 5.93 26.98 -21.05
CA TRP A 332 5.40 28.11 -21.77
C TRP A 332 5.13 29.32 -20.86
N ALA A 333 4.49 29.11 -19.72
CA ALA A 333 4.20 30.18 -18.77
C ALA A 333 5.48 30.85 -18.25
N CYS A 334 6.49 30.07 -17.91
CA CYS A 334 7.81 30.58 -17.50
C CYS A 334 8.51 31.36 -18.63
N ALA A 335 8.48 30.84 -19.86
CA ALA A 335 9.07 31.51 -21.02
C ALA A 335 8.34 32.84 -21.36
N ALA A 336 7.01 32.86 -21.28
CA ALA A 336 6.20 34.06 -21.46
C ALA A 336 6.48 35.11 -20.37
N ALA A 337 6.53 34.71 -19.09
CA ALA A 337 6.85 35.59 -17.97
C ALA A 337 8.24 36.19 -18.09
N TRP A 338 9.25 35.37 -18.44
CA TRP A 338 10.61 35.82 -18.66
C TRP A 338 10.69 36.87 -19.77
N ARG A 339 10.01 36.65 -20.91
CA ARG A 339 9.96 37.62 -22.02
C ARG A 339 9.24 38.92 -21.64
N LEU A 340 8.13 38.85 -20.92
CA LEU A 340 7.43 40.05 -20.44
C LEU A 340 8.35 40.87 -19.53
N GLN A 341 9.07 40.24 -18.63
CA GLN A 341 10.04 40.89 -17.77
C GLN A 341 11.22 41.49 -18.55
N SER A 342 11.71 40.79 -19.57
CA SER A 342 12.82 41.29 -20.41
C SER A 342 12.41 42.50 -21.23
N LEU A 343 11.17 42.50 -21.76
CA LEU A 343 10.61 43.65 -22.48
C LEU A 343 10.35 44.86 -21.55
N ALA A 344 9.88 44.60 -20.33
CA ALA A 344 9.69 45.64 -19.33
C ALA A 344 11.04 46.27 -18.92
N ARG A 345 12.08 45.45 -18.71
CA ARG A 345 13.46 45.95 -18.47
C ARG A 345 14.01 46.73 -19.64
N ALA A 346 13.81 46.29 -20.88
CA ALA A 346 14.25 47.00 -22.07
C ALA A 346 13.56 48.37 -22.21
N LYS A 347 12.21 48.44 -21.97
CA LYS A 347 11.48 49.72 -21.94
C LYS A 347 11.96 50.64 -20.80
N ALA A 348 12.25 50.09 -19.63
CA ALA A 348 12.76 50.90 -18.52
C ALA A 348 14.16 51.46 -18.81
N VAL A 349 15.03 50.73 -19.51
CA VAL A 349 16.33 51.22 -20.00
C VAL A 349 16.19 52.26 -21.08
N GLN A 350 15.18 52.17 -21.98
CA GLN A 350 14.89 53.18 -23.01
C GLN A 350 14.26 54.46 -22.45
N ALA A 351 13.57 54.36 -21.32
CA ALA A 351 12.90 55.51 -20.68
C ALA A 351 13.87 56.41 -19.89
N VAL A 352 15.17 56.04 -19.77
CA VAL A 352 16.19 56.90 -19.17
C VAL A 352 16.61 57.94 -20.17
N PRO A 353 16.46 59.25 -19.90
CA PRO A 353 16.85 60.34 -20.82
C PRO A 353 18.32 60.27 -21.23
N PRO A 354 18.68 60.69 -22.46
CA PRO A 354 20.07 60.54 -22.97
C PRO A 354 21.15 61.19 -22.07
N GLY A 355 20.84 62.25 -21.30
CA GLY A 355 21.80 62.89 -20.39
C GLY A 355 22.12 62.12 -19.10
N ALA A 356 21.34 61.09 -18.77
CA ALA A 356 21.63 60.27 -17.58
C ALA A 356 22.48 59.02 -17.91
N ARG A 357 22.79 58.79 -19.18
CA ARG A 357 23.65 57.64 -19.59
C ARG A 357 25.12 57.92 -19.42
N ASP A 358 25.55 59.16 -19.59
CA ASP A 358 26.96 59.53 -19.48
C ASP A 358 27.44 59.71 -18.03
N ALA A 359 26.53 59.94 -17.08
CA ALA A 359 26.89 60.08 -15.66
C ALA A 359 27.21 58.75 -14.94
N ARG A 360 26.90 57.58 -15.55
CA ARG A 360 27.21 56.25 -14.94
C ARG A 360 28.50 55.62 -15.44
N ALA A 361 29.14 56.20 -16.46
CA ALA A 361 30.38 55.63 -17.00
C ALA A 361 31.66 56.10 -16.28
N THR A 362 31.54 56.99 -15.29
CA THR A 362 32.72 57.58 -14.58
C THR A 362 32.60 57.47 -13.06
N MET A 363 31.93 56.45 -12.56
CA MET A 363 31.99 56.14 -11.10
C MET A 363 32.94 54.96 -10.86
N THR A 364 34.23 55.31 -10.76
CA THR A 364 35.27 54.47 -10.16
C THR A 364 34.86 54.27 -8.69
N VAL A 365 34.54 53.04 -8.31
CA VAL A 365 34.27 52.68 -6.91
C VAL A 365 35.57 52.73 -6.13
N THR A 366 35.86 53.82 -5.48
CA THR A 366 36.83 53.90 -4.37
C THR A 366 36.08 53.48 -3.11
N VAL A 367 36.47 52.34 -2.54
CA VAL A 367 36.02 51.87 -1.23
C VAL A 367 36.73 52.69 -0.16
N PRO A 368 36.06 53.43 0.71
CA PRO A 368 36.67 53.93 1.94
C PRO A 368 36.38 52.94 3.07
N THR A 369 37.44 52.32 3.55
CA THR A 369 37.48 51.78 4.92
C THR A 369 37.27 52.91 5.90
N ARG A 370 36.26 52.86 6.76
CA ARG A 370 36.22 53.69 7.95
C ARG A 370 35.53 52.98 9.10
N ASP A 371 36.31 52.89 10.11
CA ASP A 371 36.19 52.52 11.50
C ASP A 371 34.82 52.73 12.17
N LEU A 372 34.48 51.76 13.00
CA LEU A 372 33.48 51.83 14.05
C LEU A 372 33.85 52.81 15.14
N PRO A 373 32.89 53.46 15.79
CA PRO A 373 33.00 53.65 17.22
C PRO A 373 31.79 53.05 17.98
N MET A 374 32.12 52.37 19.04
CA MET A 374 31.27 52.02 20.17
C MET A 374 30.89 53.28 20.98
N VAL A 375 29.65 53.48 21.27
CA VAL A 375 29.10 54.25 22.45
C VAL A 375 27.68 53.70 22.64
N GLY A 376 27.23 53.13 23.73
CA GLY A 376 27.30 53.68 25.10
C GLY A 376 25.87 53.91 25.57
N ALA A 377 25.42 53.15 26.55
CA ALA A 377 24.10 53.14 27.16
C ALA A 377 23.59 54.52 27.67
N ALA A 378 22.31 54.76 27.55
CA ALA A 378 21.59 55.58 28.56
C ALA A 378 20.14 55.16 28.62
N ALA A 379 19.70 54.94 29.84
CA ALA A 379 18.37 54.59 30.28
C ALA A 379 17.42 55.80 30.26
N ALA A 380 16.15 55.55 29.98
CA ALA A 380 15.07 56.36 30.53
C ALA A 380 13.83 55.50 30.78
N SER A 381 13.47 55.44 32.01
CA SER A 381 12.33 54.79 32.63
C SER A 381 10.98 55.37 32.18
N ALA A 382 9.99 54.54 31.96
CA ALA A 382 8.59 54.86 32.32
C ALA A 382 7.83 53.55 32.64
N SER A 383 7.29 53.56 33.79
CA SER A 383 6.50 52.58 34.52
C SER A 383 5.22 52.14 33.80
N GLY A 384 4.90 50.85 33.93
CA GLY A 384 3.59 50.30 33.56
C GLY A 384 3.61 48.78 33.51
N SER A 385 3.41 48.14 34.68
CA SER A 385 3.16 46.70 34.72
C SER A 385 1.77 46.37 34.18
N PRO A 386 1.64 45.38 33.36
CA PRO A 386 0.50 44.47 33.38
C PRO A 386 0.93 43.05 33.72
N LEU A 387 0.03 42.37 34.39
CA LEU A 387 0.01 40.98 34.84
C LEU A 387 0.44 39.95 33.78
N PRO A 388 0.90 38.75 34.20
CA PRO A 388 1.37 37.76 33.27
C PRO A 388 0.20 37.20 32.43
N GLY A 389 0.12 37.65 31.19
CA GLY A 389 -0.75 37.10 30.17
C GLY A 389 -0.26 35.73 29.77
N VAL A 390 -1.16 34.75 29.81
CA VAL A 390 -1.07 33.46 29.20
C VAL A 390 -0.53 33.62 27.77
N GLY A 391 0.67 33.12 27.52
CA GLY A 391 1.28 33.12 26.19
C GLY A 391 0.37 32.38 25.23
N THR A 392 -0.07 33.06 24.19
CA THR A 392 -0.71 32.47 23.02
C THR A 392 0.25 31.39 22.49
N PRO A 393 -0.17 30.13 22.35
CA PRO A 393 0.70 29.09 21.78
C PRO A 393 1.07 29.49 20.35
N ALA A 394 2.37 29.55 20.06
CA ALA A 394 2.86 29.76 18.70
C ALA A 394 2.13 28.84 17.76
N VAL A 395 1.51 29.38 16.70
CA VAL A 395 0.78 28.59 15.69
C VAL A 395 1.77 27.66 15.02
N ARG A 396 1.70 26.37 15.38
CA ARG A 396 2.54 25.32 14.79
C ARG A 396 2.00 24.98 13.42
N VAL A 397 2.77 25.23 12.38
CA VAL A 397 2.36 25.04 10.98
C VAL A 397 2.76 23.65 10.51
N VAL A 398 1.80 22.85 10.13
CA VAL A 398 1.97 21.53 9.48
C VAL A 398 1.31 21.63 8.11
N ALA A 399 2.03 21.26 7.04
CA ALA A 399 1.49 21.37 5.70
C ALA A 399 0.19 20.58 5.56
N ASP A 400 -0.83 21.24 5.02
CA ASP A 400 -2.16 20.66 4.71
C ASP A 400 -2.91 20.05 5.92
N HIS A 401 -2.48 20.31 7.16
CA HIS A 401 -3.14 19.81 8.36
C HIS A 401 -3.32 20.91 9.41
N THR A 402 -4.51 20.93 10.00
CA THR A 402 -4.80 21.72 11.21
C THR A 402 -4.63 20.82 12.42
N LEU A 403 -3.76 21.20 13.36
CA LEU A 403 -3.60 20.48 14.62
C LEU A 403 -4.81 20.77 15.52
N VAL A 404 -5.57 19.73 15.85
CA VAL A 404 -6.82 19.84 16.62
C VAL A 404 -6.56 19.74 18.11
N ARG A 405 -5.93 18.64 18.54
CA ARG A 405 -5.69 18.34 19.94
C ARG A 405 -4.46 17.45 20.11
N ARG A 406 -3.71 17.64 21.19
CA ARG A 406 -2.64 16.72 21.56
C ARG A 406 -3.23 15.41 22.07
N ILE A 407 -2.83 14.29 21.49
CA ILE A 407 -3.29 12.92 21.81
C ILE A 407 -2.20 12.06 22.45
N GLY A 408 -0.95 12.56 22.48
CA GLY A 408 0.17 11.87 23.10
C GLY A 408 1.36 12.79 23.35
N LYS A 409 2.24 12.38 24.27
CA LYS A 409 3.54 12.99 24.52
C LYS A 409 4.56 11.88 24.68
N GLY A 410 5.60 11.87 23.85
CA GLY A 410 6.73 10.96 23.90
C GLY A 410 7.98 11.62 24.48
N ALA A 411 9.07 10.88 24.56
CA ALA A 411 10.37 11.37 25.06
C ALA A 411 10.95 12.48 24.18
N TYR A 412 10.67 12.46 22.87
CA TYR A 412 11.26 13.35 21.87
C TYR A 412 10.18 14.08 21.05
N GLY A 413 9.03 14.42 21.65
CA GLY A 413 8.03 15.20 20.94
C GLY A 413 6.59 14.94 21.35
N GLU A 414 5.68 15.57 20.66
CA GLU A 414 4.24 15.55 20.93
C GLU A 414 3.46 15.01 19.74
N VAL A 415 2.44 14.21 20.00
CA VAL A 415 1.53 13.66 18.98
C VAL A 415 0.19 14.39 19.05
N TYR A 416 -0.25 14.89 17.93
CA TYR A 416 -1.51 15.63 17.76
C TYR A 416 -2.48 14.85 16.87
N LEU A 417 -3.76 14.99 17.16
CA LEU A 417 -4.81 14.72 16.20
C LEU A 417 -4.79 15.87 15.18
N GLY A 418 -4.46 15.58 13.95
CA GLY A 418 -4.45 16.52 12.84
C GLY A 418 -5.62 16.28 11.90
N ARG A 419 -6.27 17.34 11.43
CA ARG A 419 -7.30 17.28 10.41
C ARG A 419 -6.73 17.78 9.10
N SER A 420 -6.76 16.95 8.07
CA SER A 420 -6.28 17.32 6.73
C SER A 420 -7.21 18.34 6.05
N ALA A 421 -6.74 19.00 5.01
CA ALA A 421 -7.52 19.92 4.19
C ALA A 421 -8.79 19.29 3.58
N VAL A 422 -8.79 17.97 3.37
CA VAL A 422 -9.95 17.21 2.89
C VAL A 422 -10.83 16.66 4.01
N GLY A 423 -10.55 17.03 5.28
CA GLY A 423 -11.37 16.67 6.43
C GLY A 423 -11.05 15.33 7.11
N LEU A 424 -10.06 14.57 6.62
CA LEU A 424 -9.63 13.32 7.22
C LEU A 424 -8.74 13.55 8.45
N TYR A 425 -8.85 12.65 9.44
CA TYR A 425 -8.02 12.70 10.63
C TYR A 425 -6.78 11.82 10.50
N HIS A 426 -5.64 12.35 10.95
CA HIS A 426 -4.35 11.67 10.99
C HIS A 426 -3.66 11.91 12.33
N ALA A 427 -2.71 11.09 12.70
CA ALA A 427 -1.80 11.40 13.79
C ALA A 427 -0.61 12.20 13.25
N VAL A 428 -0.28 13.31 13.92
CA VAL A 428 0.84 14.19 13.55
C VAL A 428 1.80 14.26 14.72
N LYS A 429 3.01 13.74 14.56
CA LYS A 429 4.06 13.85 15.57
C LYS A 429 4.99 15.02 15.24
N LEU A 430 5.18 15.91 16.21
CA LEU A 430 6.15 16.99 16.16
C LEU A 430 7.34 16.62 17.04
N VAL A 431 8.55 16.77 16.51
CA VAL A 431 9.81 16.52 17.21
C VAL A 431 10.57 17.82 17.28
N PHE A 432 10.86 18.28 18.49
CA PHE A 432 11.45 19.60 18.73
C PHE A 432 12.95 19.50 18.92
N ARG A 433 13.70 20.41 18.30
CA ARG A 433 15.15 20.48 18.45
C ARG A 433 15.57 20.78 19.88
N GLU A 434 14.76 21.54 20.62
CA GLU A 434 15.02 21.90 22.02
C GLU A 434 14.99 20.71 22.97
N ASP A 435 14.29 19.61 22.63
CA ASP A 435 14.25 18.38 23.41
C ASP A 435 15.58 17.59 23.35
N PHE A 436 16.51 17.98 22.45
CA PHE A 436 17.79 17.35 22.26
C PHE A 436 18.93 18.24 22.78
N ARG A 437 19.78 17.68 23.64
CA ARG A 437 20.96 18.39 24.17
C ARG A 437 21.98 18.76 23.10
N GLN A 438 22.02 18.03 22.00
CA GLN A 438 22.94 18.23 20.86
C GLN A 438 22.14 18.15 19.56
N ALA A 439 22.65 18.80 18.51
CA ALA A 439 21.99 18.81 17.21
C ALA A 439 22.05 17.47 16.48
N GLU A 440 23.12 16.69 16.67
CA GLU A 440 23.36 15.46 15.93
C GLU A 440 22.31 14.36 16.18
N PRO A 441 21.85 14.05 17.43
CA PRO A 441 20.75 13.12 17.67
C PRO A 441 19.43 13.53 16.99
N TYR A 442 19.12 14.83 16.96
CA TYR A 442 17.95 15.36 16.25
C TYR A 442 18.03 15.12 14.74
N GLU A 443 19.19 15.42 14.13
CA GLU A 443 19.41 15.20 12.71
C GLU A 443 19.42 13.70 12.35
N ARG A 444 19.91 12.87 13.24
CA ARG A 444 19.90 11.41 13.08
C ARG A 444 18.47 10.86 13.09
N GLU A 445 17.63 11.35 14.02
CA GLU A 445 16.22 10.96 14.08
C GLU A 445 15.47 11.38 12.81
N PHE A 446 15.68 12.60 12.34
CA PHE A 446 15.09 13.08 11.09
C PHE A 446 15.50 12.21 9.88
N ARG A 447 16.78 11.88 9.76
CA ARG A 447 17.29 10.98 8.70
C ARG A 447 16.71 9.56 8.83
N GLY A 448 16.54 9.06 10.04
CA GLY A 448 15.89 7.78 10.33
C GLY A 448 14.46 7.74 9.81
N ILE A 449 13.68 8.77 10.12
CA ILE A 449 12.28 8.93 9.65
C ILE A 449 12.20 9.02 8.13
N GLN A 450 13.13 9.73 7.47
CA GLN A 450 13.18 9.79 6.01
C GLN A 450 13.44 8.42 5.36
N LYS A 451 14.34 7.62 5.95
CA LYS A 451 14.63 6.25 5.48
C LYS A 451 13.46 5.31 5.73
N TYR A 452 12.81 5.46 6.88
CA TYR A 452 11.68 4.61 7.26
C TYR A 452 10.41 4.89 6.45
N MET A 453 10.17 6.12 6.02
CA MET A 453 8.95 6.51 5.31
C MET A 453 8.59 5.57 4.14
N PRO A 454 9.48 5.26 3.17
CA PRO A 454 9.16 4.32 2.10
C PRO A 454 8.92 2.89 2.61
N VAL A 455 9.64 2.47 3.66
CA VAL A 455 9.54 1.13 4.26
C VAL A 455 8.21 0.97 5.01
N SER A 456 7.73 2.03 5.66
CA SER A 456 6.48 2.03 6.43
C SER A 456 5.24 1.65 5.61
N LEU A 457 5.29 1.85 4.29
CA LEU A 457 4.20 1.54 3.37
C LEU A 457 4.23 0.09 2.86
N GLY A 458 5.31 -0.63 3.10
CA GLY A 458 5.53 -1.96 2.53
C GLY A 458 4.98 -3.10 3.35
N HIS A 459 4.58 -2.87 4.62
CA HIS A 459 4.05 -3.94 5.48
C HIS A 459 2.93 -3.42 6.39
N PRO A 460 1.77 -4.11 6.48
CA PRO A 460 0.59 -3.66 7.24
C PRO A 460 0.77 -3.63 8.74
N GLY A 461 1.72 -4.39 9.30
CA GLY A 461 2.10 -4.34 10.72
C GLY A 461 3.00 -3.16 11.08
N LEU A 462 3.26 -2.23 10.16
CA LEU A 462 3.95 -0.96 10.38
C LEU A 462 2.95 0.18 10.23
N VAL A 463 3.10 1.25 11.02
CA VAL A 463 2.28 2.45 10.86
C VAL A 463 2.77 3.23 9.64
N PRO A 464 1.94 3.40 8.59
CA PRO A 464 2.31 4.16 7.40
C PRO A 464 2.63 5.62 7.72
N LEU A 465 3.77 6.12 7.28
CA LEU A 465 4.07 7.54 7.25
C LEU A 465 3.57 8.15 5.94
N LEU A 466 2.66 9.11 6.05
CA LEU A 466 1.99 9.74 4.92
C LEU A 466 2.73 10.98 4.43
N HIS A 467 3.39 11.69 5.34
CA HIS A 467 4.15 12.91 5.03
C HIS A 467 5.22 13.16 6.08
N VAL A 468 6.36 13.70 5.67
CA VAL A 468 7.44 14.18 6.54
C VAL A 468 7.78 15.60 6.14
N GLY A 469 7.82 16.51 7.08
CA GLY A 469 8.14 17.92 6.87
C GLY A 469 9.07 18.46 7.95
N ARG A 470 9.72 19.61 7.67
CA ARG A 470 10.64 20.27 8.59
C ARG A 470 10.42 21.77 8.56
N ASN A 471 10.48 22.39 9.73
CA ASN A 471 10.45 23.83 9.89
C ASN A 471 11.67 24.25 10.73
N ASP A 472 12.75 24.65 10.03
CA ASP A 472 14.03 25.02 10.66
C ASP A 472 13.93 26.32 11.45
N GLU A 473 13.11 27.28 11.01
CA GLU A 473 12.91 28.56 11.70
C GLU A 473 12.20 28.35 13.05
N ALA A 474 11.22 27.46 13.09
CA ALA A 474 10.50 27.13 14.32
C ALA A 474 11.16 26.00 15.13
N GLY A 475 12.24 25.40 14.63
CA GLY A 475 13.06 24.42 15.33
C GLY A 475 12.40 23.07 15.54
N TYR A 476 11.58 22.58 14.61
CA TYR A 476 10.99 21.24 14.67
C TYR A 476 10.90 20.59 13.30
N PHE A 477 10.87 19.25 13.28
CA PHE A 477 10.34 18.49 12.16
C PHE A 477 9.07 17.76 12.59
N TYR A 478 8.29 17.31 11.61
CA TYR A 478 7.06 16.59 11.88
C TYR A 478 6.82 15.49 10.84
N TYR A 479 6.03 14.52 11.23
CA TYR A 479 5.52 13.53 10.31
C TYR A 479 4.06 13.22 10.57
N VAL A 480 3.35 13.00 9.48
CA VAL A 480 1.94 12.62 9.45
C VAL A 480 1.87 11.12 9.25
N MET A 481 1.07 10.43 10.04
CA MET A 481 0.94 8.98 9.99
C MET A 481 -0.53 8.56 10.10
N GLU A 482 -0.81 7.31 9.74
CA GLU A 482 -2.13 6.71 9.90
C GLU A 482 -2.61 6.85 11.34
N LEU A 483 -3.90 7.16 11.51
CA LEU A 483 -4.53 7.27 12.83
C LEU A 483 -4.85 5.88 13.36
N GLY A 484 -4.58 5.63 14.64
CA GLY A 484 -5.01 4.41 15.34
C GLY A 484 -6.51 4.35 15.53
N ASP A 485 -7.02 3.16 15.83
CA ASP A 485 -8.42 2.97 16.22
C ASP A 485 -8.72 3.71 17.53
N ASP A 486 -9.96 4.15 17.70
CA ASP A 486 -10.39 4.75 18.97
C ASP A 486 -10.53 3.68 20.05
N LYS A 487 -10.07 3.99 21.26
CA LYS A 487 -10.21 3.11 22.44
C LYS A 487 -11.68 2.77 22.75
N SER A 488 -12.62 3.64 22.41
CA SER A 488 -14.07 3.42 22.59
C SER A 488 -14.64 2.39 21.62
N GLY A 489 -13.89 2.00 20.57
CA GLY A 489 -14.36 1.14 19.48
C GLY A 489 -15.23 1.86 18.45
N SER A 490 -15.37 3.19 18.55
CA SER A 490 -16.07 3.99 17.54
C SER A 490 -15.32 3.98 16.21
N THR A 491 -16.07 3.82 15.12
CA THR A 491 -15.54 3.95 13.74
C THR A 491 -15.45 5.40 13.28
N GLN A 492 -16.14 6.33 13.97
CA GLN A 492 -16.07 7.76 13.71
C GLN A 492 -15.18 8.43 14.75
N VAL A 493 -14.23 9.23 14.26
CA VAL A 493 -13.32 9.99 15.11
C VAL A 493 -14.07 11.22 15.63
N ASP A 494 -14.34 11.23 16.95
CA ASP A 494 -14.76 12.43 17.67
C ASP A 494 -13.52 13.17 18.17
N PRO A 495 -13.22 14.38 17.67
CA PRO A 495 -12.00 15.10 18.03
C PRO A 495 -11.83 15.35 19.51
N ASP A 496 -12.93 15.50 20.26
CA ASP A 496 -12.89 15.86 21.68
C ASP A 496 -12.59 14.67 22.58
N THR A 497 -13.05 13.48 22.20
CA THR A 497 -12.96 12.26 23.04
C THR A 497 -11.96 11.22 22.52
N TYR A 498 -11.55 11.31 21.25
CA TYR A 498 -10.67 10.33 20.62
C TYR A 498 -9.42 10.01 21.47
N THR A 499 -9.15 8.72 21.65
CA THR A 499 -7.94 8.22 22.33
C THR A 499 -7.43 7.01 21.56
N PRO A 500 -6.15 7.00 21.10
CA PRO A 500 -5.63 5.90 20.32
C PRO A 500 -5.58 4.61 21.14
N LYS A 501 -6.09 3.52 20.56
CA LYS A 501 -6.01 2.18 21.13
C LYS A 501 -4.59 1.63 20.99
N ASN A 502 -3.98 1.20 22.10
CA ASN A 502 -2.68 0.56 22.14
C ASN A 502 -2.68 -0.68 23.04
N LEU A 503 -1.68 -1.56 22.89
CA LEU A 503 -1.59 -2.79 23.63
C LEU A 503 -1.41 -2.57 25.14
N LEU A 504 -0.72 -1.50 25.57
CA LEU A 504 -0.53 -1.21 26.99
C LEU A 504 -1.87 -0.97 27.70
N GLU A 505 -2.73 -0.15 27.09
CA GLU A 505 -4.05 0.17 27.66
C GLU A 505 -4.99 -1.06 27.62
N ASP A 506 -4.90 -1.85 26.55
CA ASP A 506 -5.67 -3.10 26.44
C ASP A 506 -5.27 -4.10 27.54
N LEU A 507 -3.96 -4.25 27.81
CA LEU A 507 -3.45 -5.09 28.89
C LEU A 507 -3.83 -4.57 30.28
N LYS A 508 -3.82 -3.26 30.51
CA LYS A 508 -4.29 -2.67 31.78
C LYS A 508 -5.77 -2.96 32.04
N GLN A 509 -6.59 -2.97 31.00
CA GLN A 509 -8.03 -3.21 31.11
C GLN A 509 -8.36 -4.70 31.28
N ARG A 510 -7.68 -5.58 30.55
CA ARG A 510 -7.99 -7.01 30.43
C ARG A 510 -7.14 -7.90 31.34
N GLY A 511 -6.01 -7.38 31.85
CA GLY A 511 -5.02 -8.11 32.61
C GLY A 511 -4.08 -8.93 31.72
N HIS A 512 -4.63 -9.87 30.95
CA HIS A 512 -3.90 -10.67 29.97
C HIS A 512 -4.77 -10.96 28.75
N LEU A 513 -4.14 -11.41 27.67
CA LEU A 513 -4.82 -11.86 26.46
C LEU A 513 -4.90 -13.40 26.42
N PRO A 514 -5.96 -13.97 25.83
CA PRO A 514 -5.99 -15.40 25.50
C PRO A 514 -4.81 -15.78 24.60
N VAL A 515 -4.30 -17.02 24.76
CA VAL A 515 -3.12 -17.47 23.99
C VAL A 515 -3.38 -17.43 22.48
N THR A 516 -4.59 -17.76 22.04
CA THR A 516 -4.99 -17.67 20.64
C THR A 516 -4.86 -16.25 20.07
N GLU A 517 -5.28 -15.24 20.84
CA GLU A 517 -5.15 -13.83 20.46
C GLU A 517 -3.68 -13.39 20.47
N CYS A 518 -2.89 -13.85 21.45
CA CYS A 518 -1.44 -13.66 21.46
C CYS A 518 -0.79 -14.24 20.21
N LEU A 519 -1.12 -15.47 19.81
CA LEU A 519 -0.58 -16.11 18.62
C LEU A 519 -0.84 -15.29 17.35
N GLU A 520 -2.08 -14.88 17.12
CA GLU A 520 -2.44 -14.10 15.93
C GLU A 520 -1.74 -12.75 15.91
N MET A 521 -1.74 -12.03 17.04
CA MET A 521 -1.07 -10.73 17.17
C MET A 521 0.42 -10.83 16.91
N PHE A 522 1.10 -11.80 17.57
CA PHE A 522 2.56 -11.90 17.45
C PHE A 522 3.03 -12.53 16.15
N LEU A 523 2.19 -13.29 15.46
CA LEU A 523 2.43 -13.69 14.08
C LEU A 523 2.47 -12.48 13.14
N ALA A 524 1.56 -11.52 13.32
CA ALA A 524 1.57 -10.28 12.53
C ALA A 524 2.78 -9.40 12.86
N LEU A 525 3.08 -9.22 14.16
CA LEU A 525 4.20 -8.39 14.60
C LEU A 525 5.57 -9.00 14.23
N THR A 526 5.74 -10.32 14.34
CA THR A 526 6.98 -10.97 13.85
C THR A 526 7.15 -10.85 12.34
N GLY A 527 6.05 -10.89 11.57
CA GLY A 527 6.10 -10.63 10.12
C GLY A 527 6.52 -9.20 9.80
N ALA A 528 5.99 -8.21 10.54
CA ALA A 528 6.40 -6.82 10.39
C ALA A 528 7.87 -6.59 10.74
N LEU A 529 8.33 -7.26 11.79
CA LEU A 529 9.72 -7.16 12.23
C LEU A 529 10.68 -7.85 11.25
N GLU A 530 10.30 -9.00 10.70
CA GLU A 530 11.03 -9.70 9.64
C GLU A 530 11.19 -8.80 8.41
N TYR A 531 10.11 -8.14 7.99
CA TYR A 531 10.15 -7.19 6.88
C TYR A 531 11.07 -6.01 7.18
N LEU A 532 10.94 -5.37 8.35
CA LEU A 532 11.77 -4.24 8.77
C LEU A 532 13.27 -4.60 8.77
N HIS A 533 13.61 -5.78 9.32
CA HIS A 533 14.99 -6.27 9.33
C HIS A 533 15.51 -6.61 7.93
N GLY A 534 14.64 -7.06 7.02
CA GLY A 534 14.94 -7.26 5.60
C GLY A 534 15.36 -5.96 4.90
N GLU A 535 14.73 -4.85 5.27
CA GLU A 535 15.06 -3.50 4.81
C GLU A 535 16.29 -2.89 5.54
N LYS A 536 17.01 -3.70 6.32
CA LYS A 536 18.21 -3.32 7.09
C LYS A 536 17.93 -2.27 8.18
N LEU A 537 16.72 -2.22 8.69
CA LEU A 537 16.31 -1.35 9.78
C LEU A 537 15.99 -2.16 11.05
N VAL A 538 16.21 -1.57 12.23
CA VAL A 538 15.85 -2.11 13.54
C VAL A 538 15.00 -1.12 14.31
N HIS A 539 14.05 -1.61 15.12
CA HIS A 539 13.05 -0.78 15.79
C HIS A 539 13.58 -0.09 17.05
N ARG A 540 14.33 -0.84 17.91
CA ARG A 540 15.00 -0.40 19.15
C ARG A 540 14.13 -0.06 20.37
N ASP A 541 12.85 0.23 20.21
CA ASP A 541 11.95 0.59 21.33
C ASP A 541 10.61 -0.18 21.25
N ILE A 542 10.70 -1.50 21.14
CA ILE A 542 9.52 -2.38 21.14
C ILE A 542 9.00 -2.53 22.58
N LYS A 543 7.76 -2.05 22.79
CA LYS A 543 7.03 -2.12 24.07
C LYS A 543 5.52 -2.02 23.82
N PRO A 544 4.66 -2.40 24.79
CA PRO A 544 3.21 -2.41 24.57
C PRO A 544 2.60 -1.05 24.18
N SER A 545 3.15 0.08 24.65
CA SER A 545 2.66 1.42 24.26
C SER A 545 2.98 1.77 22.81
N ASN A 546 3.99 1.15 22.20
CA ASN A 546 4.42 1.37 20.82
C ASN A 546 3.83 0.32 19.86
N ILE A 547 2.83 -0.42 20.33
CA ILE A 547 1.99 -1.30 19.50
C ILE A 547 0.59 -0.73 19.54
N ILE A 548 0.17 -0.08 18.46
CA ILE A 548 -1.18 0.48 18.31
C ILE A 548 -2.04 -0.44 17.46
N PHE A 549 -3.35 -0.25 17.55
CA PHE A 549 -4.29 -0.90 16.65
C PHE A 549 -4.79 0.13 15.63
N ALA A 550 -4.74 -0.21 14.36
CA ALA A 550 -5.32 0.59 13.30
C ALA A 550 -6.05 -0.33 12.31
N LYS A 551 -7.33 -0.09 12.10
CA LYS A 551 -8.24 -0.97 11.36
C LYS A 551 -8.28 -2.39 11.92
N GLY A 552 -8.24 -2.51 13.25
CA GLY A 552 -8.19 -3.78 13.97
C GLY A 552 -6.85 -4.51 13.96
N LEU A 553 -5.82 -3.99 13.26
CA LEU A 553 -4.51 -4.63 13.12
C LEU A 553 -3.50 -4.08 14.13
N PRO A 554 -2.69 -4.95 14.76
CA PRO A 554 -1.57 -4.51 15.58
C PRO A 554 -0.45 -3.99 14.67
N LYS A 555 0.05 -2.79 14.97
CA LYS A 555 1.10 -2.14 14.20
C LYS A 555 2.15 -1.52 15.10
N PHE A 556 3.40 -1.63 14.69
CA PHE A 556 4.49 -0.89 15.33
C PHE A 556 4.39 0.60 15.01
N THR A 557 4.51 1.42 16.06
CA THR A 557 4.59 2.88 15.97
C THR A 557 5.81 3.39 16.73
N ASP A 558 6.03 4.70 16.73
CA ASP A 558 7.10 5.40 17.44
C ASP A 558 8.52 5.01 17.00
N ILE A 559 8.74 5.09 15.71
CA ILE A 559 9.88 4.60 14.96
C ILE A 559 11.05 5.61 14.95
N GLY A 560 11.02 6.62 15.83
CA GLY A 560 12.06 7.66 15.93
C GLY A 560 13.47 7.12 16.27
N LEU A 561 13.58 5.86 16.67
CA LEU A 561 14.85 5.21 17.01
C LEU A 561 15.34 4.21 15.94
N VAL A 562 14.61 4.09 14.82
CA VAL A 562 15.01 3.19 13.72
C VAL A 562 16.34 3.64 13.14
N THR A 563 17.32 2.74 13.15
CA THR A 563 18.63 2.96 12.59
C THR A 563 19.06 1.80 11.70
N ASP A 564 20.06 2.10 10.88
CA ASP A 564 20.69 1.14 9.98
C ASP A 564 21.42 0.04 10.78
N LEU A 565 21.23 -1.23 10.43
CA LEU A 565 21.95 -2.38 10.97
C LEU A 565 23.50 -2.24 10.82
N ALA A 566 23.94 -1.40 9.88
CA ALA A 566 25.35 -1.14 9.63
C ALA A 566 25.98 -0.09 10.58
N SER A 567 25.18 0.63 11.39
CA SER A 567 25.73 1.59 12.36
C SER A 567 26.38 0.83 13.53
N THR A 568 27.68 1.04 13.70
CA THR A 568 28.49 0.33 14.70
C THR A 568 28.00 0.60 16.12
N ALA A 569 28.10 -0.42 16.99
CA ALA A 569 27.70 -0.41 18.40
C ALA A 569 28.33 0.72 19.26
N ARG A 570 29.31 1.46 18.76
CA ARG A 570 29.93 2.62 19.43
C ARG A 570 29.10 3.90 19.39
N ASP A 571 28.17 4.02 18.42
CA ASP A 571 27.28 5.20 18.28
C ASP A 571 25.88 4.98 18.86
N ALA A 572 25.59 3.79 19.41
CA ALA A 572 24.36 3.48 20.04
C ALA A 572 24.30 4.12 21.43
N SER A 573 23.71 5.33 21.51
CA SER A 573 23.20 5.79 22.80
C SER A 573 22.26 4.71 23.34
N TYR A 574 22.37 4.36 24.62
CA TYR A 574 21.46 3.47 25.36
C TYR A 574 20.06 4.14 25.41
N VAL A 575 19.34 4.12 24.29
CA VAL A 575 18.00 4.68 24.17
C VAL A 575 17.04 3.52 24.01
N GLY A 576 16.09 3.42 24.91
CA GLY A 576 15.06 2.39 24.94
C GLY A 576 14.43 2.35 26.32
N THR A 577 13.37 1.58 26.49
CA THR A 577 12.62 1.49 27.75
C THR A 577 13.17 0.35 28.61
N GLU A 578 13.59 0.68 29.84
CA GLU A 578 14.09 -0.29 30.83
C GLU A 578 13.14 -1.49 30.97
N GLY A 579 13.71 -2.69 31.04
CA GLY A 579 12.98 -3.95 31.12
C GLY A 579 12.58 -4.57 29.79
N TYR A 580 12.69 -3.84 28.66
CA TYR A 580 12.52 -4.38 27.31
C TYR A 580 13.86 -4.47 26.55
N ILE A 581 14.88 -3.80 27.05
CA ILE A 581 16.21 -3.81 26.43
C ILE A 581 16.98 -5.05 26.88
N PRO A 582 17.57 -5.82 25.96
CA PRO A 582 18.41 -6.95 26.33
C PRO A 582 19.75 -6.51 26.96
N PRO A 583 20.50 -7.41 27.62
CA PRO A 583 21.75 -7.09 28.33
C PRO A 583 22.82 -6.43 27.43
N GLU A 584 22.88 -6.79 26.14
CA GLU A 584 23.84 -6.23 25.17
C GLU A 584 23.42 -4.86 24.63
N GLY A 585 22.22 -4.39 24.96
CA GLY A 585 21.66 -3.14 24.48
C GLY A 585 20.84 -3.27 23.19
N PRO A 586 20.16 -2.19 22.76
CA PRO A 586 19.35 -2.16 21.54
C PRO A 586 20.22 -2.00 20.30
N GLY A 587 19.74 -2.43 19.13
CA GLY A 587 20.37 -2.10 17.83
C GLY A 587 20.69 -3.28 16.94
N THR A 588 20.25 -4.47 17.32
CA THR A 588 20.33 -5.68 16.48
C THR A 588 18.97 -6.29 16.25
N ALA A 589 18.83 -7.11 15.22
CA ALA A 589 17.60 -7.88 14.98
C ALA A 589 17.27 -8.80 16.18
N ALA A 590 18.27 -9.41 16.80
CA ALA A 590 18.11 -10.26 17.99
C ALA A 590 17.68 -9.46 19.23
N ALA A 591 18.06 -8.17 19.33
CA ALA A 591 17.61 -7.28 20.40
C ALA A 591 16.11 -6.94 20.25
N ASP A 592 15.65 -6.67 19.05
CA ASP A 592 14.22 -6.45 18.77
C ASP A 592 13.39 -7.72 19.07
N VAL A 593 13.91 -8.90 18.75
CA VAL A 593 13.27 -10.20 19.08
C VAL A 593 13.15 -10.39 20.59
N PHE A 594 14.20 -10.03 21.36
CA PHE A 594 14.13 -10.04 22.82
C PHE A 594 13.02 -9.14 23.36
N SER A 595 13.00 -7.88 22.88
CA SER A 595 11.98 -6.90 23.30
C SER A 595 10.56 -7.39 22.98
N LEU A 596 10.36 -7.98 21.79
CA LEU A 596 9.08 -8.57 21.39
C LEU A 596 8.72 -9.79 22.24
N GLY A 597 9.70 -10.61 22.66
CA GLY A 597 9.52 -11.73 23.59
C GLY A 597 9.01 -11.27 24.96
N VAL A 598 9.56 -10.18 25.51
CA VAL A 598 9.11 -9.57 26.76
C VAL A 598 7.68 -9.03 26.65
N VAL A 599 7.32 -8.42 25.52
CA VAL A 599 5.94 -7.97 25.25
C VAL A 599 4.98 -9.16 25.19
N LEU A 600 5.38 -10.25 24.54
CA LEU A 600 4.60 -11.50 24.49
C LEU A 600 4.40 -12.10 25.88
N TYR A 601 5.44 -12.07 26.73
CA TYR A 601 5.35 -12.49 28.12
C TYR A 601 4.25 -11.71 28.87
N GLN A 602 4.29 -10.37 28.81
CA GLN A 602 3.28 -9.55 29.45
C GLN A 602 1.87 -9.81 28.90
N ALA A 603 1.74 -9.93 27.58
CA ALA A 603 0.46 -10.17 26.94
C ALA A 603 -0.16 -11.52 27.34
N ALA A 604 0.62 -12.59 27.36
CA ALA A 604 0.14 -13.93 27.62
C ALA A 604 -0.06 -14.23 29.12
N THR A 605 0.80 -13.68 29.98
CA THR A 605 0.79 -13.98 31.43
C THR A 605 0.03 -12.94 32.25
N GLY A 606 -0.03 -11.69 31.81
CA GLY A 606 -0.50 -10.54 32.59
C GLY A 606 0.47 -10.06 33.65
N LEU A 607 1.65 -10.65 33.73
CA LEU A 607 2.68 -10.26 34.71
C LEU A 607 3.52 -9.11 34.20
N ASP A 608 4.02 -8.27 35.11
CA ASP A 608 4.95 -7.21 34.78
C ASP A 608 6.27 -7.78 34.20
N ARG A 609 6.89 -7.06 33.28
CA ARG A 609 8.14 -7.45 32.62
C ARG A 609 9.29 -7.83 33.59
N HIS A 610 9.36 -7.20 34.77
CA HIS A 610 10.39 -7.45 35.76
C HIS A 610 10.19 -8.76 36.49
N ARG A 611 9.04 -9.42 36.34
CA ARG A 611 8.74 -10.73 36.88
C ARG A 611 9.12 -11.87 35.95
N PHE A 612 9.55 -11.58 34.73
CA PHE A 612 10.07 -12.65 33.85
C PHE A 612 11.24 -13.40 34.53
N PRO A 613 11.28 -14.73 34.52
CA PRO A 613 10.43 -15.70 33.79
C PRO A 613 9.29 -16.34 34.62
N GLU A 614 8.78 -15.69 35.65
CA GLU A 614 7.72 -16.24 36.49
C GLU A 614 6.44 -16.57 35.70
N LEU A 615 5.73 -17.60 36.13
CA LEU A 615 4.39 -17.91 35.61
C LEU A 615 3.32 -17.45 36.61
N PRO A 616 2.12 -17.11 36.14
CA PRO A 616 1.06 -16.60 36.99
C PRO A 616 0.62 -17.68 38.00
N PRO A 617 0.39 -17.33 39.28
CA PRO A 617 -0.06 -18.29 40.30
C PRO A 617 -1.43 -18.91 39.98
N THR A 618 -2.21 -18.28 39.13
CA THR A 618 -3.51 -18.77 38.64
C THR A 618 -3.41 -19.74 37.44
N LEU A 619 -2.18 -20.18 37.11
CA LEU A 619 -1.91 -21.00 35.92
C LEU A 619 -2.78 -22.27 35.86
N THR A 620 -2.92 -22.99 36.97
CA THR A 620 -3.67 -24.26 37.03
C THR A 620 -5.17 -24.11 36.80
N GLY A 621 -5.72 -22.90 36.96
CA GLY A 621 -7.14 -22.60 36.73
C GLY A 621 -7.47 -22.06 35.36
N ARG A 622 -6.46 -21.86 34.47
CA ARG A 622 -6.67 -21.32 33.15
C ARG A 622 -7.11 -22.40 32.14
N PRO A 623 -8.15 -22.15 31.32
CA PRO A 623 -8.58 -23.13 30.33
C PRO A 623 -7.54 -23.33 29.20
N ASP A 624 -6.64 -22.35 28.98
CA ASP A 624 -5.60 -22.35 27.96
C ASP A 624 -4.19 -22.70 28.51
N VAL A 625 -4.11 -23.39 29.65
CA VAL A 625 -2.83 -23.69 30.32
C VAL A 625 -1.85 -24.45 29.43
N GLY A 626 -2.33 -25.41 28.63
CA GLY A 626 -1.49 -26.19 27.72
C GLY A 626 -0.82 -25.31 26.65
N SER A 627 -1.61 -24.48 26.02
CA SER A 627 -1.14 -23.51 25.01
C SER A 627 -0.25 -22.44 25.62
N LEU A 628 -0.55 -21.98 26.85
CA LEU A 628 0.29 -21.03 27.57
C LEU A 628 1.69 -21.62 27.89
N LEU A 629 1.79 -22.89 28.26
CA LEU A 629 3.08 -23.52 28.46
C LEU A 629 3.88 -23.69 27.16
N GLN A 630 3.21 -23.89 26.03
CA GLN A 630 3.87 -23.96 24.72
C GLN A 630 4.37 -22.60 24.27
N ILE A 631 3.54 -21.54 24.35
CA ILE A 631 3.97 -20.19 24.01
C ILE A 631 5.09 -19.70 24.94
N ASN A 632 5.08 -20.12 26.21
CA ASN A 632 6.13 -19.76 27.16
C ASN A 632 7.51 -20.30 26.74
N ARG A 633 7.59 -21.46 26.06
CA ARG A 633 8.86 -21.96 25.50
C ARG A 633 9.43 -20.99 24.45
N ILE A 634 8.53 -20.41 23.61
CA ILE A 634 8.92 -19.41 22.62
C ILE A 634 9.40 -18.14 23.32
N ILE A 635 8.67 -17.70 24.37
CA ILE A 635 9.04 -16.53 25.18
C ILE A 635 10.43 -16.73 25.83
N VAL A 636 10.65 -17.84 26.48
CA VAL A 636 11.92 -18.14 27.15
C VAL A 636 13.08 -18.17 26.14
N ARG A 637 12.90 -18.74 24.97
CA ARG A 637 13.92 -18.72 23.91
C ARG A 637 14.17 -17.31 23.37
N ALA A 638 13.12 -16.51 23.14
CA ALA A 638 13.26 -15.14 22.69
C ALA A 638 13.98 -14.25 23.69
N CYS A 639 13.79 -14.49 24.98
CA CYS A 639 14.32 -13.68 26.08
C CYS A 639 15.60 -14.28 26.74
N GLN A 640 16.32 -15.19 26.05
CA GLN A 640 17.60 -15.69 26.55
C GLN A 640 18.60 -14.53 26.73
N PRO A 641 19.34 -14.47 27.85
CA PRO A 641 20.37 -13.45 28.05
C PRO A 641 21.49 -13.54 27.01
N GLU A 642 21.91 -14.75 26.65
CA GLU A 642 22.94 -15.00 25.64
C GLU A 642 22.36 -14.92 24.25
N VAL A 643 22.91 -14.04 23.42
CA VAL A 643 22.42 -13.75 22.06
C VAL A 643 22.36 -15.01 21.19
N GLU A 644 23.37 -15.88 21.31
CA GLU A 644 23.51 -17.11 20.51
C GLU A 644 22.42 -18.16 20.81
N LYS A 645 21.81 -18.09 21.99
CA LYS A 645 20.72 -19.00 22.39
C LYS A 645 19.34 -18.49 22.00
N ARG A 646 19.22 -17.24 21.55
CA ARG A 646 17.97 -16.63 21.09
C ARG A 646 17.61 -17.03 19.66
N TYR A 647 16.43 -16.62 19.25
CA TYR A 647 16.13 -16.52 17.82
C TYR A 647 17.06 -15.47 17.17
N GLN A 648 17.74 -15.86 16.10
CA GLN A 648 18.64 -14.96 15.39
C GLN A 648 17.90 -14.00 14.44
N SER A 649 16.63 -14.29 14.15
CA SER A 649 15.77 -13.44 13.32
C SER A 649 14.31 -13.53 13.78
N ALA A 650 13.52 -12.52 13.41
CA ALA A 650 12.08 -12.55 13.61
C ALA A 650 11.41 -13.69 12.82
N ALA A 651 11.98 -14.10 11.69
CA ALA A 651 11.52 -15.24 10.90
C ALA A 651 11.59 -16.56 11.66
N GLU A 652 12.67 -16.81 12.43
CA GLU A 652 12.78 -18.01 13.26
C GLU A 652 11.71 -18.04 14.35
N MET A 653 11.51 -16.93 15.07
CA MET A 653 10.46 -16.83 16.10
C MET A 653 9.07 -17.03 15.48
N ARG A 654 8.82 -16.44 14.31
CA ARG A 654 7.57 -16.59 13.58
C ARG A 654 7.31 -18.05 13.17
N ALA A 655 8.33 -18.78 12.76
CA ALA A 655 8.20 -20.19 12.40
C ALA A 655 7.73 -21.04 13.58
N ASP A 656 8.23 -20.81 14.81
CA ASP A 656 7.79 -21.52 16.00
C ASP A 656 6.35 -21.14 16.41
N LEU A 657 5.98 -19.86 16.30
CA LEU A 657 4.59 -19.40 16.49
C LEU A 657 3.62 -20.06 15.49
N LEU A 658 4.03 -20.20 14.22
CA LEU A 658 3.23 -20.90 13.20
C LEU A 658 3.03 -22.37 13.50
N ARG A 659 4.08 -23.07 14.01
CA ARG A 659 3.98 -24.47 14.45
C ARG A 659 2.99 -24.61 15.60
N LEU A 660 3.07 -23.72 16.58
CA LEU A 660 2.15 -23.73 17.72
C LEU A 660 0.71 -23.51 17.26
N ARG A 661 0.46 -22.53 16.39
CA ARG A 661 -0.87 -22.30 15.82
C ARG A 661 -1.43 -23.50 15.05
N ALA A 662 -0.56 -24.23 14.34
CA ALA A 662 -0.97 -25.43 13.60
C ALA A 662 -1.31 -26.59 14.54
N ALA A 663 -0.72 -26.67 15.73
CA ALA A 663 -0.99 -27.69 16.73
C ALA A 663 -2.28 -27.41 17.54
N GLU A 664 -2.76 -26.18 17.55
CA GLU A 664 -4.01 -25.77 18.24
C GLU A 664 -5.28 -25.89 17.36
N LYS A 665 -5.10 -26.08 16.05
CA LYS A 665 -6.18 -26.38 15.10
C LYS A 665 -6.41 -27.89 14.99
#